data_7d1d4e285324d074182e7fe7909b5128
#
_entry.id   7d1d4e285324d074182e7fe7909b5128
#
_cell.length_a   1.000
_cell.length_b   1.000
_cell.length_c   1.000
_cell.angle_alpha   90.00
_cell.angle_beta   90.00
_cell.angle_gamma   90.00
#
_symmetry.space_group_name_H-M   'P 1'
#
loop_
_entity.id
_entity.type
_entity.pdbx_description
1 polymer ?
#
loop_
_entity_poly.entity_id
_entity_poly.type
_entity_poly.pdbx_seq_one_letter_code
_entity_poly.pdbx_strand_id
1 'polypeptide(L)'
;PNPVTLQPCSAHHHLCTQPFLEDEDVKQMLRGSSMVKVRSPRWQKRRTLKLLEDGVTVWCQSHKTSSRAKEQQSFSITEVECIREGCQSETLRRMADSVPEASCLTVVFKGPRKSLDLLCHSREEAQHWARGIRKLQERVQNMTQKEKLDQYPSSAVYNHDDKMSYEEVQTLLQMINVDLSDQYARCLFQKCDRSADGRLDHGEIEVFCRELLRRPELDAVFIRYSANGCVLSTVDLRDFLKDQGEDSSLVHAQSLILTYELNEWAQRNQFMTPNGFTMYMLSKENCVFNPEHAVVHQDMKQPLAHYFVSSSHNTYLTKTQLTGDSSTEPYIRALNHGCRCVELDCWDGDKGEPVIYHGHTLTSKVPFVEVIETINEYAFKASPYPLILSLENHCSVEQQAVMAQHLRSILGEKLLRKPLDGLDPHTLPSPEDLKGKILVKGKKEQAVECSSGSSDISSSDEEAEGGCRSRREDKKASASKLSPELSELVVYTRSVSFKSFEQAAKSPATDMSSFSESDALRLIKDSGMHFVRHNSHQLSRIYPSGQRLQSSNYNPQEMWNAGCQIVALNFQTPGEQMDLNHGRFRQNGQCGYILKPPFMCRPDTTFNPENVGGGPGHRPHLLTVRVISAQQLPKPQWDKPSSIVDPQVWVEVHGVPIDNDKKKTHYVENNGFNPRWDCTFNFTVHVPDLALVRFMVEDYDYTSRNDFLGQCTLPFTSLRTGYRHVRLLKLDGSSLSPASLFVHVKLTPCQRSPSK
;
A
#
# COMPACT_ATOMS: atom_id res chain seq x y z
N PRO A 1 37.55 2.99 -63.90
CA PRO A 1 36.41 2.78 -63.05
C PRO A 1 36.30 3.94 -62.09
N ASN A 2 35.27 4.70 -62.27
CA ASN A 2 34.96 5.97 -61.57
C ASN A 2 34.69 5.81 -60.10
N PRO A 3 35.08 6.79 -59.25
CA PRO A 3 34.67 6.82 -57.87
C PRO A 3 33.21 7.35 -57.77
N VAL A 4 32.39 6.58 -57.11
CA VAL A 4 31.01 6.96 -56.73
C VAL A 4 31.11 7.98 -55.59
N THR A 5 30.76 9.22 -55.90
CA THR A 5 30.56 10.31 -54.97
C THR A 5 29.34 9.97 -54.08
N LEU A 6 29.56 9.68 -52.82
CA LEU A 6 28.51 9.64 -51.78
C LEU A 6 28.12 11.08 -51.44
N GLN A 7 26.92 11.47 -51.81
CA GLN A 7 26.29 12.68 -51.32
C GLN A 7 26.01 12.51 -49.80
N PRO A 8 26.15 13.55 -48.96
CA PRO A 8 25.76 13.49 -47.57
C PRO A 8 24.23 13.41 -47.50
N CYS A 9 23.73 12.30 -46.99
CA CYS A 9 22.34 12.21 -46.54
C CYS A 9 22.15 13.21 -45.41
N SER A 10 21.34 14.23 -45.69
CA SER A 10 20.76 15.08 -44.67
C SER A 10 20.09 14.21 -43.61
N ALA A 11 20.66 14.20 -42.41
CA ALA A 11 20.06 13.60 -41.24
C ALA A 11 18.76 14.39 -40.90
N HIS A 12 17.65 14.00 -41.51
CA HIS A 12 16.38 14.29 -40.92
C HIS A 12 16.30 13.54 -39.58
N HIS A 13 16.36 14.29 -38.48
CA HIS A 13 15.90 13.84 -37.19
C HIS A 13 14.49 13.32 -37.36
N HIS A 14 14.31 12.03 -37.56
CA HIS A 14 13.10 11.35 -37.18
C HIS A 14 13.10 11.36 -35.64
N LEU A 15 12.51 12.43 -35.07
CA LEU A 15 11.85 12.32 -33.77
C LEU A 15 10.94 11.10 -33.92
N CYS A 16 11.32 10.00 -33.28
CA CYS A 16 10.42 8.89 -33.01
C CYS A 16 9.26 9.50 -32.25
N THR A 17 8.21 9.87 -32.94
CA THR A 17 6.93 10.28 -32.34
C THR A 17 6.48 9.13 -31.48
N GLN A 18 6.60 9.31 -30.19
CA GLN A 18 6.29 8.23 -29.25
C GLN A 18 4.80 7.91 -29.40
N PRO A 19 4.39 6.65 -29.58
CA PRO A 19 3.01 6.26 -29.90
C PRO A 19 1.93 6.85 -28.98
N PHE A 20 2.31 7.25 -27.75
CA PHE A 20 1.38 7.82 -26.78
C PHE A 20 0.98 9.29 -27.07
N LEU A 21 1.82 10.08 -27.77
CA LEU A 21 1.48 11.44 -28.20
C LEU A 21 0.43 11.42 -29.33
N GLU A 22 0.26 10.26 -29.96
CA GLU A 22 -0.79 10.01 -30.93
C GLU A 22 -2.16 9.70 -30.29
N ASP A 23 -2.19 9.37 -28.98
CA ASP A 23 -3.40 9.09 -28.25
C ASP A 23 -4.32 10.33 -28.18
N GLU A 24 -5.59 10.18 -28.52
CA GLU A 24 -6.52 11.30 -28.63
C GLU A 24 -6.80 11.98 -27.28
N ASP A 25 -6.83 11.22 -26.17
CA ASP A 25 -7.01 11.78 -24.83
C ASP A 25 -5.80 12.66 -24.45
N VAL A 26 -4.58 12.20 -24.75
CA VAL A 26 -3.34 12.95 -24.51
C VAL A 26 -3.22 14.17 -25.42
N LYS A 27 -3.58 14.06 -26.70
CA LYS A 27 -3.64 15.19 -27.64
C LYS A 27 -4.56 16.29 -27.14
N GLN A 28 -5.72 15.93 -26.60
CA GLN A 28 -6.66 16.90 -26.06
C GLN A 28 -6.06 17.62 -24.82
N MET A 29 -5.37 16.91 -23.96
CA MET A 29 -4.66 17.51 -22.81
C MET A 29 -3.52 18.44 -23.24
N LEU A 30 -2.78 18.11 -24.32
CA LEU A 30 -1.73 18.97 -24.89
C LEU A 30 -2.30 20.24 -25.53
N ARG A 31 -3.50 20.19 -26.12
CA ARG A 31 -4.21 21.39 -26.63
C ARG A 31 -4.61 22.30 -25.46
N GLY A 32 -4.91 21.71 -24.32
CA GLY A 32 -5.38 22.39 -23.12
C GLY A 32 -6.88 22.65 -23.11
N SER A 33 -7.41 22.81 -21.91
CA SER A 33 -8.85 22.98 -21.67
C SER A 33 -9.11 24.10 -20.67
N SER A 34 -10.19 24.86 -20.92
CA SER A 34 -10.64 25.92 -20.00
C SER A 34 -11.70 25.36 -19.06
N MET A 35 -11.35 25.16 -17.81
CA MET A 35 -12.22 24.56 -16.78
C MET A 35 -12.47 25.52 -15.62
N VAL A 36 -13.48 25.25 -14.81
CA VAL A 36 -13.74 26.00 -13.59
C VAL A 36 -13.18 25.25 -12.40
N LYS A 37 -12.15 25.83 -11.75
CA LYS A 37 -11.64 25.35 -10.47
C LYS A 37 -12.60 25.75 -9.37
N VAL A 38 -13.04 24.77 -8.56
CA VAL A 38 -13.99 24.94 -7.47
C VAL A 38 -13.29 24.76 -6.13
N ARG A 39 -13.56 25.60 -5.13
CA ARG A 39 -13.14 25.44 -3.74
C ARG A 39 -14.31 25.51 -2.74
N SER A 40 -15.38 26.14 -3.15
CA SER A 40 -16.65 26.20 -2.44
C SER A 40 -17.74 26.69 -3.40
N PRO A 41 -19.03 26.59 -3.07
CA PRO A 41 -20.12 27.10 -3.92
C PRO A 41 -19.97 28.59 -4.27
N ARG A 42 -19.35 29.39 -3.37
CA ARG A 42 -19.09 30.82 -3.58
C ARG A 42 -17.73 31.12 -4.20
N TRP A 43 -16.81 30.13 -4.30
CA TRP A 43 -15.48 30.31 -4.85
C TRP A 43 -15.25 29.41 -6.06
N GLN A 44 -15.49 29.97 -7.24
CA GLN A 44 -15.32 29.32 -8.53
C GLN A 44 -14.50 30.22 -9.43
N LYS A 45 -13.46 29.70 -10.08
CA LYS A 45 -12.59 30.51 -10.97
C LYS A 45 -12.22 29.72 -12.22
N ARG A 46 -12.40 30.31 -13.37
CA ARG A 46 -11.89 29.73 -14.64
C ARG A 46 -10.38 29.62 -14.61
N ARG A 47 -9.88 28.50 -15.11
CA ARG A 47 -8.48 28.15 -15.26
C ARG A 47 -8.30 27.41 -16.56
N THR A 48 -7.17 27.65 -17.24
CA THR A 48 -6.75 26.81 -18.35
C THR A 48 -5.79 25.74 -17.81
N LEU A 49 -6.13 24.48 -18.00
CA LEU A 49 -5.25 23.35 -17.74
C LEU A 49 -4.65 22.88 -19.06
N LYS A 50 -3.36 22.62 -19.07
CA LYS A 50 -2.63 22.15 -20.25
C LYS A 50 -1.54 21.18 -19.83
N LEU A 51 -1.48 20.02 -20.47
CA LEU A 51 -0.33 19.12 -20.37
C LEU A 51 0.83 19.77 -21.15
N LEU A 52 2.02 19.83 -20.54
CA LEU A 52 3.21 20.30 -21.23
C LEU A 52 3.78 19.21 -22.15
N GLU A 53 4.69 19.57 -23.02
CA GLU A 53 5.31 18.67 -24.00
C GLU A 53 6.18 17.58 -23.36
N ASP A 54 6.55 17.76 -22.08
CA ASP A 54 7.24 16.73 -21.29
C ASP A 54 6.34 15.50 -21.01
N GLY A 55 5.04 15.58 -21.26
CA GLY A 55 4.06 14.51 -21.04
C GLY A 55 3.86 14.14 -19.58
N VAL A 56 4.39 14.93 -18.63
CA VAL A 56 4.35 14.64 -17.18
C VAL A 56 3.80 15.83 -16.38
N THR A 57 4.01 17.05 -16.84
CA THR A 57 3.62 18.27 -16.12
C THR A 57 2.32 18.84 -16.64
N VAL A 58 1.33 19.01 -15.76
CA VAL A 58 0.09 19.74 -16.06
C VAL A 58 0.19 21.15 -15.50
N TRP A 59 0.13 22.12 -16.41
CA TRP A 59 0.12 23.52 -16.05
C TRP A 59 -1.31 24.03 -15.88
N CYS A 60 -1.53 24.83 -14.81
CA CYS A 60 -2.81 25.44 -14.47
C CYS A 60 -2.68 26.95 -14.41
N GLN A 61 -3.16 27.67 -15.38
CA GLN A 61 -3.05 29.12 -15.49
C GLN A 61 -3.60 29.86 -14.27
N SER A 62 -2.80 30.80 -13.72
CA SER A 62 -3.19 31.70 -12.64
C SER A 62 -2.76 33.13 -12.96
N HIS A 63 -3.58 34.11 -12.62
CA HIS A 63 -3.27 35.53 -12.82
C HIS A 63 -2.44 36.17 -11.68
N LYS A 64 -1.89 35.38 -10.75
CA LYS A 64 -1.05 35.89 -9.65
C LYS A 64 0.43 35.85 -10.01
N THR A 65 1.14 36.99 -9.79
CA THR A 65 2.51 37.24 -10.22
C THR A 65 3.60 36.97 -9.17
N SER A 66 3.30 36.46 -7.98
CA SER A 66 4.31 36.18 -6.94
C SER A 66 5.05 34.84 -7.18
N SER A 67 6.34 34.77 -6.83
CA SER A 67 7.19 33.59 -7.02
C SER A 67 6.64 32.31 -6.35
N ARG A 68 6.10 32.40 -5.14
CA ARG A 68 5.35 31.32 -4.48
C ARG A 68 4.08 30.90 -5.22
N ALA A 69 3.51 31.75 -6.07
CA ALA A 69 2.34 31.43 -6.87
C ALA A 69 2.71 30.65 -8.14
N LYS A 70 3.94 30.67 -8.61
CA LYS A 70 4.40 29.90 -9.77
C LYS A 70 4.49 28.41 -9.47
N GLU A 71 5.02 28.01 -8.31
CA GLU A 71 5.09 26.60 -7.88
C GLU A 71 3.72 25.96 -7.65
N GLN A 72 2.70 26.74 -7.26
CA GLN A 72 1.32 26.27 -7.10
C GLN A 72 0.52 26.23 -8.43
N GLN A 73 1.13 26.61 -9.55
CA GLN A 73 0.47 26.69 -10.85
C GLN A 73 0.56 25.41 -11.69
N SER A 74 1.42 24.48 -11.32
CA SER A 74 1.59 23.23 -12.01
C SER A 74 1.55 22.04 -11.03
N PHE A 75 1.34 20.86 -11.56
CA PHE A 75 1.52 19.61 -10.84
C PHE A 75 2.04 18.52 -11.78
N SER A 76 2.81 17.60 -11.24
CA SER A 76 3.27 16.43 -11.99
C SER A 76 2.20 15.33 -11.95
N ILE A 77 2.08 14.57 -13.04
CA ILE A 77 1.30 13.33 -13.07
C ILE A 77 1.76 12.35 -11.99
N THR A 78 3.03 12.39 -11.60
CA THR A 78 3.59 11.57 -10.52
C THR A 78 3.03 11.91 -9.13
N GLU A 79 2.59 13.17 -8.94
CA GLU A 79 1.96 13.63 -7.70
C GLU A 79 0.50 13.20 -7.58
N VAL A 80 -0.14 12.79 -8.68
CA VAL A 80 -1.54 12.41 -8.69
C VAL A 80 -1.69 11.01 -8.08
N GLU A 81 -2.51 10.90 -7.05
CA GLU A 81 -2.88 9.63 -6.43
C GLU A 81 -3.95 8.91 -7.26
N CYS A 82 -5.05 9.60 -7.51
CA CYS A 82 -6.13 9.11 -8.35
C CYS A 82 -6.94 10.26 -8.94
N ILE A 83 -7.79 9.92 -9.91
CA ILE A 83 -8.72 10.85 -10.51
C ILE A 83 -10.14 10.29 -10.40
N ARG A 84 -11.08 11.13 -9.98
CA ARG A 84 -12.48 10.77 -9.72
C ARG A 84 -13.38 11.54 -10.65
N GLU A 85 -14.26 10.84 -11.32
CA GLU A 85 -15.27 11.41 -12.22
C GLU A 85 -16.59 11.63 -11.45
N GLY A 86 -17.31 12.68 -11.77
CA GLY A 86 -18.55 13.04 -11.09
C GLY A 86 -18.36 13.91 -9.84
N CYS A 87 -19.43 14.11 -9.10
CA CYS A 87 -19.44 14.93 -7.88
C CYS A 87 -18.91 14.16 -6.67
N GLN A 88 -17.66 13.68 -6.74
CA GLN A 88 -17.06 12.78 -5.76
C GLN A 88 -16.41 13.47 -4.57
N SER A 89 -16.03 14.76 -4.68
CA SER A 89 -15.50 15.51 -3.54
C SER A 89 -16.63 16.11 -2.71
N GLU A 90 -16.40 16.34 -1.43
CA GLU A 90 -17.36 17.01 -0.54
C GLU A 90 -17.82 18.37 -1.12
N THR A 91 -16.91 19.11 -1.73
CA THR A 91 -17.21 20.40 -2.34
C THR A 91 -18.17 20.26 -3.54
N LEU A 92 -17.91 19.30 -4.42
CA LEU A 92 -18.75 19.07 -5.60
C LEU A 92 -20.10 18.45 -5.24
N ARG A 93 -20.16 17.56 -4.23
CA ARG A 93 -21.43 17.01 -3.72
C ARG A 93 -22.38 18.08 -3.20
N ARG A 94 -21.86 19.06 -2.45
CA ARG A 94 -22.66 20.21 -1.98
C ARG A 94 -23.19 21.09 -3.11
N MET A 95 -22.75 20.84 -4.33
CA MET A 95 -23.15 21.56 -5.54
C MET A 95 -23.86 20.66 -6.56
N ALA A 96 -24.10 19.41 -6.24
CA ALA A 96 -24.63 18.40 -7.19
C ALA A 96 -25.92 18.86 -7.89
N ASP A 97 -26.80 19.54 -7.16
CA ASP A 97 -28.05 20.07 -7.72
C ASP A 97 -27.84 21.25 -8.71
N SER A 98 -26.67 21.88 -8.70
CA SER A 98 -26.37 23.09 -9.48
C SER A 98 -25.35 22.91 -10.59
N VAL A 99 -24.72 21.73 -10.67
CA VAL A 99 -23.68 21.41 -11.67
C VAL A 99 -23.97 20.08 -12.35
N PRO A 100 -23.65 19.92 -13.63
CA PRO A 100 -23.78 18.64 -14.33
C PRO A 100 -22.77 17.64 -13.77
N GLU A 101 -23.23 16.61 -13.07
CA GLU A 101 -22.39 15.60 -12.44
C GLU A 101 -21.37 15.00 -13.42
N ALA A 102 -21.82 14.64 -14.63
CA ALA A 102 -20.99 14.02 -15.66
C ALA A 102 -19.82 14.91 -16.15
N SER A 103 -19.86 16.23 -15.87
CA SER A 103 -18.81 17.20 -16.23
C SER A 103 -17.88 17.52 -15.06
N CYS A 104 -18.09 16.90 -13.89
CA CYS A 104 -17.27 17.11 -12.70
C CYS A 104 -16.08 16.15 -12.66
N LEU A 105 -14.93 16.66 -12.16
CA LEU A 105 -13.70 15.92 -12.07
C LEU A 105 -12.93 16.33 -10.81
N THR A 106 -12.41 15.38 -10.04
CA THR A 106 -11.55 15.64 -8.90
C THR A 106 -10.20 14.96 -9.09
N VAL A 107 -9.11 15.76 -9.09
CA VAL A 107 -7.75 15.25 -9.06
C VAL A 107 -7.30 15.17 -7.61
N VAL A 108 -7.02 13.98 -7.12
CA VAL A 108 -6.52 13.71 -5.76
C VAL A 108 -5.02 13.57 -5.82
N PHE A 109 -4.31 14.26 -4.94
CA PHE A 109 -2.85 14.27 -4.89
C PHE A 109 -2.32 13.45 -3.73
N LYS A 110 -1.15 12.85 -3.90
CA LYS A 110 -0.37 12.23 -2.85
C LYS A 110 0.10 13.28 -1.84
N GLY A 111 0.18 12.92 -0.56
CA GLY A 111 0.71 13.78 0.49
C GLY A 111 -0.24 14.94 0.89
N PRO A 112 0.29 16.07 1.41
CA PRO A 112 -0.51 17.14 2.05
C PRO A 112 -1.21 18.08 1.05
N ARG A 113 -1.01 17.88 -0.26
CA ARG A 113 -1.62 18.75 -1.28
C ARG A 113 -3.12 18.49 -1.36
N LYS A 114 -3.92 19.55 -1.23
CA LYS A 114 -5.39 19.47 -1.31
C LYS A 114 -5.82 19.05 -2.72
N SER A 115 -6.87 18.24 -2.81
CA SER A 115 -7.50 17.84 -4.07
C SER A 115 -7.89 19.07 -4.93
N LEU A 116 -7.93 18.84 -6.22
CA LEU A 116 -8.29 19.84 -7.22
C LEU A 116 -9.64 19.48 -7.85
N ASP A 117 -10.69 20.22 -7.45
CA ASP A 117 -12.02 20.06 -8.00
C ASP A 117 -12.21 20.92 -9.24
N LEU A 118 -12.68 20.32 -10.30
CA LEU A 118 -12.82 20.90 -11.63
C LEU A 118 -14.23 20.66 -12.18
N LEU A 119 -14.80 21.69 -12.79
CA LEU A 119 -15.97 21.57 -13.62
C LEU A 119 -15.56 21.79 -15.08
N CYS A 120 -15.66 20.76 -15.88
CA CYS A 120 -15.35 20.74 -17.30
C CYS A 120 -16.50 21.32 -18.10
N HIS A 121 -16.23 21.68 -19.34
CA HIS A 121 -17.24 22.25 -20.22
C HIS A 121 -18.28 21.21 -20.71
N SER A 122 -17.82 19.96 -20.85
CA SER A 122 -18.69 18.84 -21.25
C SER A 122 -18.27 17.54 -20.54
N ARG A 123 -19.13 16.52 -20.64
CA ARG A 123 -18.84 15.16 -20.18
C ARG A 123 -17.64 14.56 -20.91
N GLU A 124 -17.56 14.77 -22.21
CA GLU A 124 -16.49 14.25 -23.07
C GLU A 124 -15.14 14.82 -22.63
N GLU A 125 -15.09 16.12 -22.34
CA GLU A 125 -13.88 16.77 -21.84
C GLU A 125 -13.43 16.20 -20.49
N ALA A 126 -14.35 15.99 -19.55
CA ALA A 126 -14.05 15.35 -18.27
C ALA A 126 -13.49 13.93 -18.46
N GLN A 127 -14.08 13.13 -19.34
CA GLN A 127 -13.63 11.79 -19.66
C GLN A 127 -12.25 11.78 -20.34
N HIS A 128 -11.97 12.70 -21.29
CA HIS A 128 -10.64 12.82 -21.92
C HIS A 128 -9.55 13.10 -20.88
N TRP A 129 -9.80 14.04 -19.96
CA TRP A 129 -8.85 14.35 -18.90
C TRP A 129 -8.68 13.18 -17.91
N ALA A 130 -9.77 12.51 -17.55
CA ALA A 130 -9.71 11.38 -16.64
C ALA A 130 -8.93 10.20 -17.23
N ARG A 131 -9.23 9.80 -18.47
CA ARG A 131 -8.52 8.72 -19.16
C ARG A 131 -7.09 9.10 -19.48
N GLY A 132 -6.85 10.32 -19.94
CA GLY A 132 -5.51 10.82 -20.27
C GLY A 132 -4.58 10.81 -19.04
N ILE A 133 -5.04 11.31 -17.89
CA ILE A 133 -4.25 11.25 -16.66
C ILE A 133 -3.95 9.80 -16.25
N ARG A 134 -4.94 8.88 -16.30
CA ARG A 134 -4.70 7.44 -15.97
C ARG A 134 -3.68 6.80 -16.89
N LYS A 135 -3.78 7.03 -18.21
CA LYS A 135 -2.81 6.53 -19.20
C LYS A 135 -1.40 7.07 -18.94
N LEU A 136 -1.29 8.36 -18.60
CA LEU A 136 -0.01 8.97 -18.27
C LEU A 136 0.56 8.43 -16.96
N GLN A 137 -0.28 8.18 -15.94
CA GLN A 137 0.16 7.53 -14.70
C GLN A 137 0.70 6.13 -14.95
N GLU A 138 -0.02 5.31 -15.71
CA GLU A 138 0.41 3.95 -16.08
C GLU A 138 1.72 3.98 -16.84
N ARG A 139 1.85 4.91 -17.79
CA ARG A 139 3.09 5.09 -18.54
C ARG A 139 4.26 5.46 -17.64
N VAL A 140 4.11 6.48 -16.79
CA VAL A 140 5.19 6.93 -15.88
C VAL A 140 5.63 5.80 -14.94
N GLN A 141 4.69 4.96 -14.50
CA GLN A 141 5.03 3.78 -13.69
C GLN A 141 5.84 2.73 -14.46
N ASN A 142 5.59 2.59 -15.75
CA ASN A 142 6.21 1.57 -16.60
C ASN A 142 7.45 2.07 -17.36
N MET A 143 7.77 3.37 -17.27
CA MET A 143 8.95 3.95 -17.92
C MET A 143 10.25 3.36 -17.42
N THR A 144 11.10 2.96 -18.37
CA THR A 144 12.50 2.64 -18.12
C THR A 144 13.29 3.90 -17.75
N GLN A 145 14.44 3.75 -17.11
CA GLN A 145 15.35 4.88 -16.80
C GLN A 145 15.80 5.63 -18.06
N LYS A 146 16.02 4.90 -19.16
CA LYS A 146 16.38 5.48 -20.44
C LYS A 146 15.26 6.38 -20.96
N GLU A 147 14.02 5.91 -20.96
CA GLU A 147 12.86 6.72 -21.39
C GLU A 147 12.65 7.95 -20.51
N LYS A 148 12.99 7.86 -19.21
CA LYS A 148 12.95 9.04 -18.32
C LYS A 148 14.04 10.05 -18.68
N LEU A 149 15.22 9.61 -19.05
CA LEU A 149 16.31 10.47 -19.54
C LEU A 149 15.99 11.09 -20.91
N ASP A 150 15.41 10.31 -21.83
CA ASP A 150 15.05 10.76 -23.17
C ASP A 150 13.91 11.81 -23.18
N GLN A 151 13.15 11.95 -22.05
CA GLN A 151 12.07 12.95 -21.93
C GLN A 151 12.55 14.36 -21.59
N TYR A 152 13.78 14.53 -21.12
CA TYR A 152 14.30 15.85 -20.83
C TYR A 152 14.80 16.49 -22.14
N PRO A 153 14.22 17.63 -22.56
CA PRO A 153 14.66 18.28 -23.78
C PRO A 153 16.13 18.66 -23.64
N SER A 154 16.95 18.17 -24.53
CA SER A 154 18.35 18.54 -24.64
C SER A 154 18.56 20.07 -24.69
N SER A 155 17.55 20.81 -25.17
CA SER A 155 17.53 22.27 -25.21
C SER A 155 17.49 22.99 -23.84
N ALA A 156 17.16 22.31 -22.75
CA ALA A 156 17.12 22.94 -21.42
C ALA A 156 18.47 22.96 -20.69
N VAL A 157 19.45 22.21 -21.17
CA VAL A 157 20.75 21.99 -20.51
C VAL A 157 21.94 22.47 -21.34
N TYR A 158 21.77 22.67 -22.67
CA TYR A 158 22.83 23.05 -23.55
C TYR A 158 22.94 24.57 -23.81
N ASN A 159 24.16 25.11 -23.68
CA ASN A 159 24.50 26.47 -24.12
C ASN A 159 24.68 26.58 -25.66
N HIS A 160 24.04 25.75 -26.46
CA HIS A 160 24.09 25.72 -27.94
C HIS A 160 25.44 25.33 -28.56
N ASP A 161 26.37 24.71 -27.81
CA ASP A 161 27.67 24.33 -28.29
C ASP A 161 27.93 22.81 -28.38
N ASP A 162 26.88 22.00 -28.27
CA ASP A 162 26.87 20.52 -28.36
C ASP A 162 27.81 19.80 -27.36
N LYS A 163 28.29 20.48 -26.33
CA LYS A 163 29.12 19.93 -25.24
C LYS A 163 28.61 20.33 -23.89
N MET A 164 28.77 19.47 -22.89
CA MET A 164 28.36 19.72 -21.49
C MET A 164 29.56 19.97 -20.57
N SER A 165 29.57 21.10 -19.89
CA SER A 165 30.48 21.34 -18.77
C SER A 165 30.09 20.50 -17.54
N TYR A 166 31.00 20.44 -16.55
CA TYR A 166 30.69 19.74 -15.29
C TYR A 166 29.49 20.33 -14.57
N GLU A 167 29.34 21.64 -14.56
CA GLU A 167 28.20 22.35 -13.92
C GLU A 167 26.87 22.02 -14.61
N GLU A 168 26.87 21.87 -15.94
CA GLU A 168 25.71 21.47 -16.71
C GLU A 168 25.36 19.99 -16.43
N VAL A 169 26.36 19.11 -16.29
CA VAL A 169 26.15 17.71 -15.88
C VAL A 169 25.57 17.66 -14.46
N GLN A 170 26.05 18.46 -13.51
CA GLN A 170 25.47 18.53 -12.18
C GLN A 170 24.01 18.99 -12.23
N THR A 171 23.70 19.99 -13.03
CA THR A 171 22.33 20.46 -13.25
C THR A 171 21.45 19.36 -13.82
N LEU A 172 21.94 18.61 -14.81
CA LEU A 172 21.25 17.46 -15.37
C LEU A 172 20.97 16.39 -14.31
N LEU A 173 21.99 16.03 -13.51
CA LEU A 173 21.84 15.04 -12.43
C LEU A 173 20.77 15.47 -11.42
N GLN A 174 20.75 16.73 -11.03
CA GLN A 174 19.72 17.29 -10.13
C GLN A 174 18.32 17.24 -10.76
N MET A 175 18.20 17.60 -12.05
CA MET A 175 16.93 17.56 -12.78
C MET A 175 16.34 16.14 -12.85
N ILE A 176 17.18 15.14 -13.05
CA ILE A 176 16.75 13.72 -13.09
C ILE A 176 16.72 13.07 -11.71
N ASN A 177 16.87 13.88 -10.64
CA ASN A 177 16.87 13.45 -9.25
C ASN A 177 17.91 12.38 -8.93
N VAL A 178 19.12 12.54 -9.48
CA VAL A 178 20.29 11.70 -9.18
C VAL A 178 21.20 12.44 -8.23
N ASP A 179 21.22 12.00 -6.96
CA ASP A 179 22.11 12.54 -5.94
C ASP A 179 23.42 11.75 -5.91
N LEU A 180 24.50 12.39 -6.29
CA LEU A 180 25.85 11.86 -6.22
C LEU A 180 26.73 12.80 -5.40
N SER A 181 27.70 12.25 -4.66
CA SER A 181 28.76 13.08 -4.08
C SER A 181 29.52 13.80 -5.18
N ASP A 182 29.89 15.07 -4.95
CA ASP A 182 30.63 15.88 -5.93
C ASP A 182 31.93 15.18 -6.36
N GLN A 183 32.61 14.54 -5.41
CA GLN A 183 33.84 13.78 -5.70
C GLN A 183 33.59 12.62 -6.67
N TYR A 184 32.52 11.85 -6.46
CA TYR A 184 32.20 10.73 -7.36
C TYR A 184 31.75 11.23 -8.74
N ALA A 185 30.92 12.26 -8.78
CA ALA A 185 30.46 12.87 -10.03
C ALA A 185 31.64 13.43 -10.86
N ARG A 186 32.60 14.11 -10.21
CA ARG A 186 33.82 14.59 -10.85
C ARG A 186 34.73 13.47 -11.39
N CYS A 187 34.93 12.42 -10.57
CA CYS A 187 35.68 11.25 -11.02
C CYS A 187 35.04 10.59 -12.24
N LEU A 188 33.71 10.45 -12.24
CA LEU A 188 32.99 9.86 -13.36
C LEU A 188 33.04 10.75 -14.60
N PHE A 189 32.89 12.07 -14.43
CA PHE A 189 33.02 13.05 -15.50
C PHE A 189 34.42 12.98 -16.16
N GLN A 190 35.48 13.07 -15.35
CA GLN A 190 36.87 12.99 -15.83
C GLN A 190 37.17 11.65 -16.51
N LYS A 191 36.62 10.55 -16.04
CA LYS A 191 36.76 9.24 -16.68
C LYS A 191 36.11 9.20 -18.08
N CYS A 192 35.03 9.95 -18.29
CA CYS A 192 34.26 9.97 -19.53
C CYS A 192 34.77 11.05 -20.51
N ASP A 193 35.41 12.12 -20.04
CA ASP A 193 36.07 13.16 -20.82
C ASP A 193 37.36 12.58 -21.45
N ARG A 194 37.20 11.91 -22.58
CA ARG A 194 38.30 11.27 -23.30
C ARG A 194 39.11 12.28 -24.10
N SER A 195 38.46 13.36 -24.52
CA SER A 195 39.09 14.47 -25.23
C SER A 195 39.97 15.32 -24.32
N ALA A 196 39.79 15.21 -22.99
CA ALA A 196 40.47 15.99 -21.95
C ALA A 196 40.34 17.51 -22.15
N ASP A 197 39.20 17.95 -22.69
CA ASP A 197 38.93 19.38 -22.92
C ASP A 197 38.10 20.01 -21.79
N GLY A 198 37.74 19.22 -20.74
CA GLY A 198 36.97 19.67 -19.61
C GLY A 198 35.46 19.72 -19.87
N ARG A 199 35.01 19.16 -20.99
CA ARG A 199 33.58 19.11 -21.39
C ARG A 199 33.27 17.75 -22.01
N LEU A 200 32.03 17.30 -21.89
CA LEU A 200 31.56 16.06 -22.51
C LEU A 200 30.86 16.37 -23.83
N ASP A 201 31.35 15.81 -24.93
CA ASP A 201 30.62 15.81 -26.21
C ASP A 201 29.48 14.77 -26.20
N HIS A 202 28.69 14.72 -27.27
CA HIS A 202 27.55 13.82 -27.36
C HIS A 202 27.93 12.33 -27.14
N GLY A 203 29.04 11.88 -27.68
CA GLY A 203 29.53 10.50 -27.50
C GLY A 203 30.03 10.24 -26.07
N GLU A 204 30.67 11.22 -25.46
CA GLU A 204 31.18 11.16 -24.09
C GLU A 204 30.05 11.25 -23.07
N ILE A 205 29.00 12.03 -23.35
CA ILE A 205 27.75 12.05 -22.55
C ILE A 205 27.05 10.67 -22.57
N GLU A 206 27.02 10.02 -23.75
CA GLU A 206 26.46 8.66 -23.85
C GLU A 206 27.25 7.67 -22.98
N VAL A 207 28.57 7.77 -23.00
CA VAL A 207 29.46 6.96 -22.14
C VAL A 207 29.23 7.28 -20.68
N PHE A 208 29.12 8.56 -20.33
CA PHE A 208 28.86 9.01 -18.97
C PHE A 208 27.51 8.42 -18.44
N CYS A 209 26.42 8.54 -19.20
CA CYS A 209 25.14 7.96 -18.84
C CYS A 209 25.23 6.43 -18.71
N ARG A 210 25.95 5.75 -19.59
CA ARG A 210 26.15 4.30 -19.53
C ARG A 210 26.91 3.87 -18.27
N GLU A 211 27.99 4.57 -17.93
CA GLU A 211 28.77 4.29 -16.71
C GLU A 211 28.00 4.64 -15.45
N LEU A 212 27.24 5.74 -15.45
CA LEU A 212 26.36 6.13 -14.35
C LEU A 212 25.30 5.07 -14.06
N LEU A 213 24.69 4.50 -15.10
CA LEU A 213 23.63 3.50 -14.98
C LEU A 213 24.15 2.07 -14.88
N ARG A 214 25.46 1.89 -14.94
CA ARG A 214 26.08 0.56 -14.87
C ARG A 214 25.81 -0.12 -13.53
N ARG A 215 25.49 -1.39 -13.60
CA ARG A 215 25.19 -2.26 -12.47
C ARG A 215 26.23 -3.37 -12.35
N PRO A 216 27.45 -3.07 -11.78
CA PRO A 216 28.53 -4.06 -11.70
C PRO A 216 28.15 -5.33 -10.94
N GLU A 217 27.19 -5.21 -10.02
CA GLU A 217 26.64 -6.37 -9.28
C GLU A 217 25.80 -7.29 -10.16
N LEU A 218 25.11 -6.77 -11.20
CA LEU A 218 24.43 -7.59 -12.20
C LEU A 218 25.43 -8.20 -13.18
N ASP A 219 26.44 -7.42 -13.60
CA ASP A 219 27.55 -7.91 -14.43
C ASP A 219 28.23 -9.12 -13.76
N ALA A 220 28.48 -9.04 -12.44
CA ALA A 220 29.12 -10.13 -11.68
C ALA A 220 28.24 -11.39 -11.65
N VAL A 221 26.91 -11.25 -11.52
CA VAL A 221 25.97 -12.37 -11.60
C VAL A 221 25.97 -12.96 -13.01
N PHE A 222 25.91 -12.12 -14.05
CA PHE A 222 25.95 -12.56 -15.44
C PHE A 222 27.23 -13.37 -15.77
N ILE A 223 28.40 -12.86 -15.42
CA ILE A 223 29.69 -13.52 -15.64
C ILE A 223 29.76 -14.86 -14.93
N ARG A 224 29.18 -14.99 -13.74
CA ARG A 224 29.18 -16.24 -12.97
C ARG A 224 28.52 -17.41 -13.73
N TYR A 225 27.49 -17.13 -14.52
CA TYR A 225 26.75 -18.17 -15.26
C TYR A 225 27.14 -18.25 -16.73
N SER A 226 27.76 -17.23 -17.30
CA SER A 226 28.19 -17.20 -18.70
C SER A 226 29.45 -18.02 -18.90
N ALA A 227 29.43 -19.00 -19.80
CA ALA A 227 30.55 -19.84 -20.12
C ALA A 227 31.73 -19.06 -20.79
N ASN A 228 31.42 -17.95 -21.49
CA ASN A 228 32.39 -17.15 -22.22
C ASN A 228 32.49 -15.67 -21.76
N GLY A 229 31.70 -15.29 -20.77
CA GLY A 229 31.60 -13.92 -20.23
C GLY A 229 30.90 -12.90 -21.14
N CYS A 230 30.45 -13.29 -22.35
CA CYS A 230 29.86 -12.39 -23.33
C CYS A 230 28.35 -12.60 -23.51
N VAL A 231 27.89 -13.84 -23.48
CA VAL A 231 26.47 -14.20 -23.62
C VAL A 231 26.12 -15.34 -22.70
N LEU A 232 24.84 -15.48 -22.35
CA LEU A 232 24.26 -16.69 -21.74
C LEU A 232 23.60 -17.50 -22.85
N SER A 233 23.94 -18.75 -22.97
CA SER A 233 23.18 -19.71 -23.77
C SER A 233 21.86 -20.07 -23.03
N THR A 234 20.93 -20.72 -23.73
CA THR A 234 19.71 -21.25 -23.11
C THR A 234 20.02 -22.18 -21.93
N VAL A 235 21.14 -22.93 -22.02
CA VAL A 235 21.59 -23.84 -20.96
C VAL A 235 22.13 -23.05 -19.76
N ASP A 236 22.95 -22.03 -20.00
CA ASP A 236 23.51 -21.16 -18.96
C ASP A 236 22.35 -20.43 -18.21
N LEU A 237 21.37 -19.94 -18.97
CA LEU A 237 20.20 -19.29 -18.39
C LEU A 237 19.34 -20.27 -17.60
N ARG A 238 19.14 -21.50 -18.05
CA ARG A 238 18.48 -22.57 -17.30
C ARG A 238 19.16 -22.83 -15.95
N ASP A 239 20.49 -22.90 -15.93
CA ASP A 239 21.25 -23.15 -14.71
C ASP A 239 21.14 -21.97 -13.73
N PHE A 240 21.12 -20.76 -14.26
CA PHE A 240 20.79 -19.55 -13.46
C PHE A 240 19.38 -19.64 -12.87
N LEU A 241 18.34 -19.99 -13.66
CA LEU A 241 16.95 -20.12 -13.22
C LEU A 241 16.80 -21.18 -12.14
N LYS A 242 17.52 -22.29 -12.25
CA LYS A 242 17.56 -23.34 -11.23
C LYS A 242 18.04 -22.80 -9.88
N ASP A 243 19.13 -22.01 -9.87
CA ASP A 243 19.66 -21.39 -8.67
C ASP A 243 18.75 -20.27 -8.14
N GLN A 244 17.95 -19.64 -9.01
CA GLN A 244 16.88 -18.71 -8.63
C GLN A 244 15.68 -19.41 -7.97
N GLY A 245 15.54 -20.74 -8.08
CA GLY A 245 14.37 -21.50 -7.62
C GLY A 245 13.16 -21.32 -8.53
N GLU A 246 13.40 -21.06 -9.82
CA GLU A 246 12.36 -20.89 -10.85
C GLU A 246 12.23 -22.14 -11.74
N ASP A 247 11.25 -22.09 -12.66
CA ASP A 247 11.13 -23.10 -13.70
C ASP A 247 12.42 -23.13 -14.54
N SER A 248 13.18 -24.19 -14.36
CA SER A 248 14.43 -24.46 -15.08
C SER A 248 14.24 -25.31 -16.34
N SER A 249 13.08 -25.21 -16.98
CA SER A 249 12.86 -25.81 -18.29
C SER A 249 13.57 -25.00 -19.38
N LEU A 250 14.07 -25.66 -20.43
CA LEU A 250 14.65 -24.98 -21.59
C LEU A 250 13.63 -24.11 -22.31
N VAL A 251 12.35 -24.51 -22.29
CA VAL A 251 11.25 -23.74 -22.88
C VAL A 251 11.08 -22.40 -22.18
N HIS A 252 11.12 -22.39 -20.84
CA HIS A 252 11.04 -21.15 -20.07
C HIS A 252 12.26 -20.26 -20.32
N ALA A 253 13.46 -20.82 -20.30
CA ALA A 253 14.68 -20.07 -20.62
C ALA A 253 14.63 -19.44 -22.02
N GLN A 254 14.16 -20.16 -23.03
CA GLN A 254 13.94 -19.63 -24.39
C GLN A 254 12.90 -18.50 -24.41
N SER A 255 11.81 -18.65 -23.69
CA SER A 255 10.77 -17.61 -23.57
C SER A 255 11.34 -16.31 -23.00
N LEU A 256 12.19 -16.39 -21.97
CA LEU A 256 12.86 -15.23 -21.40
C LEU A 256 13.81 -14.54 -22.38
N ILE A 257 14.59 -15.32 -23.16
CA ILE A 257 15.45 -14.77 -24.21
C ILE A 257 14.60 -14.03 -25.24
N LEU A 258 13.52 -14.62 -25.71
CA LEU A 258 12.63 -14.00 -26.69
C LEU A 258 11.96 -12.72 -26.16
N THR A 259 11.69 -12.66 -24.85
CA THR A 259 11.01 -11.53 -24.23
C THR A 259 11.95 -10.36 -23.92
N TYR A 260 13.15 -10.65 -23.43
CA TYR A 260 14.03 -9.62 -22.85
C TYR A 260 15.26 -9.30 -23.69
N GLU A 261 15.65 -10.15 -24.67
CA GLU A 261 16.79 -9.86 -25.51
C GLU A 261 16.43 -8.88 -26.62
N LEU A 262 17.16 -7.77 -26.69
CA LEU A 262 16.95 -6.71 -27.68
C LEU A 262 17.85 -6.85 -28.91
N ASN A 263 18.94 -7.62 -28.80
CA ASN A 263 19.84 -7.86 -29.93
C ASN A 263 19.28 -8.97 -30.82
N GLU A 264 18.89 -8.62 -32.05
CA GLU A 264 18.24 -9.56 -32.98
C GLU A 264 19.10 -10.78 -33.28
N TRP A 265 20.41 -10.62 -33.40
CA TRP A 265 21.32 -11.76 -33.67
C TRP A 265 21.34 -12.72 -32.46
N ALA A 266 21.48 -12.19 -31.24
CA ALA A 266 21.48 -13.00 -30.02
C ALA A 266 20.12 -13.69 -29.83
N GLN A 267 19.02 -12.99 -30.03
CA GLN A 267 17.68 -13.54 -29.93
C GLN A 267 17.45 -14.71 -30.92
N ARG A 268 17.82 -14.52 -32.21
CA ARG A 268 17.69 -15.57 -33.24
C ARG A 268 18.56 -16.79 -32.97
N ASN A 269 19.73 -16.61 -32.35
CA ASN A 269 20.64 -17.68 -31.97
C ASN A 269 20.40 -18.20 -30.54
N GLN A 270 19.35 -17.77 -29.87
CA GLN A 270 18.97 -18.18 -28.51
C GLN A 270 20.05 -17.91 -27.45
N PHE A 271 20.67 -16.76 -27.56
CA PHE A 271 21.58 -16.21 -26.56
C PHE A 271 20.97 -14.99 -25.87
N MET A 272 21.35 -14.76 -24.62
CA MET A 272 21.03 -13.56 -23.89
C MET A 272 22.31 -12.76 -23.62
N THR A 273 22.32 -11.50 -24.06
CA THR A 273 23.43 -10.55 -23.80
C THR A 273 23.32 -9.98 -22.37
N PRO A 274 24.36 -9.30 -21.84
CA PRO A 274 24.29 -8.57 -20.57
C PRO A 274 23.12 -7.58 -20.52
N ASN A 275 22.77 -6.96 -21.65
CA ASN A 275 21.63 -6.04 -21.71
C ASN A 275 20.30 -6.79 -21.55
N GLY A 276 20.08 -7.89 -22.28
CA GLY A 276 18.89 -8.73 -22.15
C GLY A 276 18.75 -9.27 -20.73
N PHE A 277 19.85 -9.74 -20.14
CA PHE A 277 19.89 -10.19 -18.75
C PHE A 277 19.53 -9.08 -17.77
N THR A 278 20.06 -7.89 -17.96
CA THR A 278 19.73 -6.72 -17.13
C THR A 278 18.25 -6.37 -17.25
N MET A 279 17.68 -6.38 -18.44
CA MET A 279 16.26 -6.14 -18.68
C MET A 279 15.38 -7.15 -17.91
N TYR A 280 15.73 -8.44 -18.00
CA TYR A 280 15.04 -9.48 -17.21
C TYR A 280 15.17 -9.25 -15.70
N MET A 281 16.40 -9.01 -15.22
CA MET A 281 16.65 -8.79 -13.80
C MET A 281 15.90 -7.58 -13.22
N LEU A 282 15.71 -6.52 -14.03
CA LEU A 282 14.95 -5.32 -13.62
C LEU A 282 13.44 -5.44 -13.81
N SER A 283 12.99 -6.49 -14.48
CA SER A 283 11.57 -6.69 -14.77
C SER A 283 10.71 -6.92 -13.52
N LYS A 284 9.39 -6.83 -13.67
CA LYS A 284 8.44 -7.20 -12.61
C LYS A 284 8.49 -8.70 -12.29
N GLU A 285 8.88 -9.52 -13.25
CA GLU A 285 8.99 -10.98 -13.08
C GLU A 285 10.09 -11.36 -12.10
N ASN A 286 11.15 -10.55 -11.98
CA ASN A 286 12.23 -10.81 -11.03
C ASN A 286 12.04 -10.12 -9.66
N CYS A 287 10.81 -9.82 -9.26
CA CYS A 287 10.51 -9.28 -7.94
C CYS A 287 10.66 -10.35 -6.85
N VAL A 288 11.05 -9.92 -5.63
CA VAL A 288 11.15 -10.79 -4.45
C VAL A 288 9.80 -11.37 -4.02
N PHE A 289 8.71 -10.70 -4.31
CA PHE A 289 7.35 -11.14 -4.02
C PHE A 289 6.85 -12.13 -5.07
N ASN A 290 6.29 -13.26 -4.61
CA ASN A 290 5.74 -14.28 -5.50
C ASN A 290 4.54 -13.71 -6.29
N PRO A 291 4.60 -13.64 -7.64
CA PRO A 291 3.53 -13.10 -8.46
C PRO A 291 2.22 -13.90 -8.38
N GLU A 292 2.27 -15.21 -8.09
CA GLU A 292 1.08 -16.03 -7.87
C GLU A 292 0.27 -15.55 -6.65
N HIS A 293 0.92 -14.94 -5.68
CA HIS A 293 0.26 -14.37 -4.52
C HIS A 293 -0.36 -12.97 -4.77
N ALA A 294 -0.08 -12.38 -5.93
CA ALA A 294 -0.68 -11.10 -6.33
C ALA A 294 -2.13 -11.23 -6.80
N VAL A 295 -2.62 -12.44 -6.97
CA VAL A 295 -4.02 -12.76 -7.29
C VAL A 295 -4.67 -13.54 -6.14
N VAL A 296 -5.99 -13.63 -6.12
CA VAL A 296 -6.71 -14.49 -5.16
C VAL A 296 -6.38 -15.94 -5.46
N HIS A 297 -5.64 -16.58 -4.58
CA HIS A 297 -5.15 -17.96 -4.74
C HIS A 297 -5.47 -18.86 -3.54
N GLN A 298 -5.85 -18.26 -2.40
CA GLN A 298 -6.22 -19.02 -1.21
C GLN A 298 -7.66 -19.52 -1.32
N ASP A 299 -7.96 -20.61 -0.59
CA ASP A 299 -9.34 -21.09 -0.46
C ASP A 299 -10.18 -20.03 0.28
N MET A 300 -11.23 -19.54 -0.37
CA MET A 300 -12.13 -18.52 0.16
C MET A 300 -13.45 -19.12 0.68
N LYS A 301 -13.56 -20.45 0.73
CA LYS A 301 -14.76 -21.19 1.15
C LYS A 301 -14.71 -21.71 2.60
N GLN A 302 -13.68 -21.34 3.35
CA GLN A 302 -13.61 -21.64 4.79
C GLN A 302 -14.49 -20.66 5.58
N PRO A 303 -14.93 -21.00 6.81
CA PRO A 303 -15.67 -20.07 7.66
C PRO A 303 -14.93 -18.75 7.88
N LEU A 304 -15.65 -17.63 8.04
CA LEU A 304 -15.07 -16.30 8.30
C LEU A 304 -14.06 -16.30 9.46
N ALA A 305 -14.29 -17.13 10.49
CA ALA A 305 -13.37 -17.24 11.63
C ALA A 305 -11.97 -17.76 11.22
N HIS A 306 -11.82 -18.35 10.06
CA HIS A 306 -10.55 -18.90 9.57
C HIS A 306 -9.68 -17.88 8.80
N TYR A 307 -10.06 -16.59 8.77
CA TYR A 307 -9.29 -15.56 8.05
C TYR A 307 -8.84 -14.43 8.98
N PHE A 308 -7.66 -13.88 8.68
CA PHE A 308 -7.33 -12.54 9.09
C PHE A 308 -8.06 -11.55 8.19
N VAL A 309 -8.59 -10.47 8.74
CA VAL A 309 -9.41 -9.48 8.04
C VAL A 309 -8.79 -8.10 8.20
N SER A 310 -8.43 -7.47 7.09
CA SER A 310 -7.89 -6.10 7.11
C SER A 310 -8.90 -5.13 7.71
N SER A 311 -8.54 -4.44 8.79
CA SER A 311 -9.48 -3.71 9.64
C SER A 311 -8.97 -2.35 10.05
N SER A 312 -9.83 -1.34 9.97
CA SER A 312 -9.56 0.05 10.33
C SER A 312 -10.31 0.43 11.61
N HIS A 313 -9.62 1.10 12.53
CA HIS A 313 -10.14 1.70 13.75
C HIS A 313 -10.49 3.17 13.48
N ASN A 314 -11.61 3.64 14.02
CA ASN A 314 -12.10 5.03 13.91
C ASN A 314 -11.87 5.59 12.51
N THR A 315 -12.39 4.89 11.51
CA THR A 315 -12.07 5.06 10.09
C THR A 315 -12.31 6.48 9.58
N TYR A 316 -13.28 7.21 10.16
CA TYR A 316 -13.67 8.57 9.81
C TYR A 316 -12.60 9.63 10.13
N LEU A 317 -11.62 9.33 11.01
CA LEU A 317 -10.61 10.29 11.47
C LEU A 317 -9.50 10.50 10.45
N THR A 318 -9.14 11.78 10.25
CA THR A 318 -8.03 12.15 9.36
C THR A 318 -6.71 12.36 10.10
N LYS A 319 -6.74 12.55 11.44
CA LYS A 319 -5.58 12.88 12.28
C LYS A 319 -5.65 12.20 13.65
N THR A 320 -5.65 13.02 14.73
CA THR A 320 -5.63 12.53 16.11
C THR A 320 -7.02 12.12 16.61
N GLN A 321 -7.08 11.38 17.73
CA GLN A 321 -8.34 10.96 18.34
C GLN A 321 -9.11 12.13 19.00
N LEU A 322 -8.41 13.20 19.38
CA LEU A 322 -8.98 14.33 20.14
C LEU A 322 -9.38 15.52 19.27
N THR A 323 -8.65 15.77 18.19
CA THR A 323 -8.82 16.95 17.34
C THR A 323 -8.58 16.58 15.88
N GLY A 324 -9.36 17.14 15.00
CA GLY A 324 -9.19 16.91 13.57
C GLY A 324 -10.53 16.83 12.86
N ASP A 325 -10.44 16.62 11.56
CA ASP A 325 -11.62 16.53 10.71
C ASP A 325 -12.06 15.05 10.62
N SER A 326 -13.34 14.78 10.83
CA SER A 326 -13.99 13.54 10.38
C SER A 326 -14.44 13.74 8.93
N SER A 327 -14.25 12.73 8.09
CA SER A 327 -14.50 12.84 6.66
C SER A 327 -14.81 11.46 6.05
N THR A 328 -15.41 11.45 4.87
CA THR A 328 -15.61 10.24 4.06
C THR A 328 -14.33 9.77 3.36
N GLU A 329 -13.34 10.67 3.17
CA GLU A 329 -12.09 10.38 2.47
C GLU A 329 -11.29 9.20 3.08
N PRO A 330 -11.12 9.08 4.42
CA PRO A 330 -10.44 7.93 5.01
C PRO A 330 -11.13 6.59 4.70
N TYR A 331 -12.46 6.56 4.60
CA TYR A 331 -13.18 5.35 4.18
C TYR A 331 -12.82 4.96 2.75
N ILE A 332 -12.76 5.93 1.83
CA ILE A 332 -12.36 5.68 0.44
C ILE A 332 -10.95 5.09 0.39
N ARG A 333 -10.01 5.68 1.14
CA ARG A 333 -8.62 5.20 1.20
C ARG A 333 -8.53 3.79 1.77
N ALA A 334 -9.17 3.55 2.91
CA ALA A 334 -9.16 2.23 3.55
C ALA A 334 -9.74 1.15 2.61
N LEU A 335 -10.89 1.41 1.98
CA LEU A 335 -11.54 0.46 1.07
C LEU A 335 -10.71 0.20 -0.19
N ASN A 336 -10.09 1.23 -0.78
CA ASN A 336 -9.22 1.08 -1.94
C ASN A 336 -7.93 0.31 -1.62
N HIS A 337 -7.48 0.31 -0.36
CA HIS A 337 -6.37 -0.51 0.12
C HIS A 337 -6.80 -1.92 0.58
N GLY A 338 -8.03 -2.33 0.27
CA GLY A 338 -8.52 -3.68 0.56
C GLY A 338 -9.02 -3.88 1.99
N CYS A 339 -9.22 -2.83 2.79
CA CYS A 339 -9.80 -2.94 4.12
C CYS A 339 -11.21 -3.55 4.05
N ARG A 340 -11.51 -4.51 4.94
CA ARG A 340 -12.79 -5.25 4.97
C ARG A 340 -13.56 -5.14 6.27
N CYS A 341 -13.07 -4.34 7.22
CA CYS A 341 -13.84 -3.94 8.38
C CYS A 341 -13.56 -2.45 8.65
N VAL A 342 -14.62 -1.63 8.65
CA VAL A 342 -14.54 -0.19 8.90
C VAL A 342 -15.44 0.17 10.07
N GLU A 343 -15.09 1.21 10.80
CA GLU A 343 -15.76 1.63 12.04
C GLU A 343 -16.53 2.92 11.85
N LEU A 344 -17.70 2.98 12.50
CA LEU A 344 -18.64 4.10 12.48
C LEU A 344 -19.13 4.38 13.91
N ASP A 345 -18.68 5.46 14.54
CA ASP A 345 -19.14 5.91 15.85
C ASP A 345 -20.33 6.85 15.66
N CYS A 346 -21.51 6.30 15.90
CA CYS A 346 -22.78 6.91 15.55
C CYS A 346 -23.37 7.64 16.78
N TRP A 347 -23.70 8.90 16.60
CA TRP A 347 -24.25 9.79 17.61
C TRP A 347 -25.46 10.52 17.09
N ASP A 348 -26.34 10.96 18.01
CA ASP A 348 -27.47 11.80 17.64
C ASP A 348 -26.97 13.12 16.99
N GLY A 349 -27.53 13.40 15.85
CA GLY A 349 -27.30 14.65 15.13
C GLY A 349 -28.54 15.54 15.14
N ASP A 350 -28.40 16.71 14.53
CA ASP A 350 -29.46 17.69 14.41
C ASP A 350 -30.58 17.20 13.48
N LYS A 351 -31.82 17.64 13.73
CA LYS A 351 -33.01 17.33 12.91
C LYS A 351 -33.34 15.85 12.78
N GLY A 352 -32.90 15.03 13.73
CA GLY A 352 -33.15 13.58 13.72
C GLY A 352 -32.22 12.77 12.80
N GLU A 353 -31.19 13.38 12.23
CA GLU A 353 -30.21 12.71 11.34
C GLU A 353 -28.95 12.35 12.08
N PRO A 354 -28.54 11.04 12.13
CA PRO A 354 -27.36 10.59 12.84
C PRO A 354 -26.07 11.11 12.20
N VAL A 355 -25.05 11.30 13.03
CA VAL A 355 -23.72 11.78 12.64
C VAL A 355 -22.65 10.84 13.15
N ILE A 356 -21.48 10.86 12.49
CA ILE A 356 -20.28 10.10 12.87
C ILE A 356 -19.20 11.06 13.32
N TYR A 357 -18.67 10.85 14.51
CA TYR A 357 -17.50 11.54 15.06
C TYR A 357 -17.03 10.82 16.33
N HIS A 358 -15.81 11.12 16.78
CA HIS A 358 -15.32 10.57 18.05
C HIS A 358 -15.95 11.31 19.22
N GLY A 359 -16.83 10.65 19.94
CA GLY A 359 -17.63 11.23 21.01
C GLY A 359 -16.80 11.88 22.11
N HIS A 360 -17.36 12.93 22.73
CA HIS A 360 -16.71 13.70 23.81
C HIS A 360 -15.36 14.35 23.42
N THR A 361 -15.07 14.53 22.12
CA THR A 361 -13.87 15.15 21.59
C THR A 361 -14.19 16.41 20.76
N LEU A 362 -13.14 17.09 20.29
CA LEU A 362 -13.24 18.25 19.38
C LEU A 362 -13.17 17.88 17.91
N THR A 363 -13.37 16.61 17.56
CA THR A 363 -13.41 16.19 16.17
C THR A 363 -14.67 16.69 15.48
N SER A 364 -14.56 17.01 14.17
CA SER A 364 -15.73 17.45 13.40
C SER A 364 -16.69 16.28 13.15
N LYS A 365 -17.95 16.60 12.87
CA LYS A 365 -19.01 15.62 12.58
C LYS A 365 -19.16 15.42 11.08
N VAL A 366 -19.36 14.18 10.64
CA VAL A 366 -19.72 13.83 9.27
C VAL A 366 -21.11 13.16 9.28
N PRO A 367 -22.05 13.50 8.37
CA PRO A 367 -23.35 12.87 8.31
C PRO A 367 -23.25 11.36 8.06
N PHE A 368 -24.04 10.56 8.81
CA PHE A 368 -24.06 9.12 8.63
C PHE A 368 -24.44 8.72 7.20
N VAL A 369 -25.42 9.40 6.61
CA VAL A 369 -25.87 9.14 5.24
C VAL A 369 -24.74 9.29 4.22
N GLU A 370 -23.90 10.34 4.31
CA GLU A 370 -22.77 10.55 3.40
C GLU A 370 -21.73 9.43 3.49
N VAL A 371 -21.49 8.90 4.70
CA VAL A 371 -20.58 7.78 4.91
C VAL A 371 -21.15 6.51 4.29
N ILE A 372 -22.44 6.21 4.45
CA ILE A 372 -23.08 5.02 3.86
C ILE A 372 -23.10 5.11 2.33
N GLU A 373 -23.39 6.28 1.75
CA GLU A 373 -23.29 6.50 0.30
C GLU A 373 -21.87 6.24 -0.22
N THR A 374 -20.87 6.76 0.50
CA THR A 374 -19.46 6.51 0.18
C THR A 374 -19.09 5.03 0.25
N ILE A 375 -19.54 4.34 1.31
CA ILE A 375 -19.33 2.90 1.44
C ILE A 375 -20.01 2.15 0.29
N ASN A 376 -21.27 2.51 -0.02
CA ASN A 376 -22.00 1.88 -1.14
C ASN A 376 -21.24 1.97 -2.46
N GLU A 377 -20.58 3.09 -2.71
CA GLU A 377 -19.81 3.29 -3.93
C GLU A 377 -18.49 2.53 -3.96
N TYR A 378 -17.75 2.52 -2.83
CA TYR A 378 -16.36 2.03 -2.79
C TYR A 378 -16.20 0.63 -2.22
N ALA A 379 -17.21 0.05 -1.55
CA ALA A 379 -17.13 -1.22 -0.84
C ALA A 379 -16.49 -2.36 -1.67
N PHE A 380 -16.81 -2.44 -2.95
CA PHE A 380 -16.42 -3.56 -3.82
C PHE A 380 -15.55 -3.15 -5.02
N LYS A 381 -14.93 -1.95 -5.00
CA LYS A 381 -14.02 -1.53 -6.07
C LYS A 381 -12.68 -2.28 -6.03
N ALA A 382 -12.11 -2.46 -4.85
CA ALA A 382 -10.82 -3.12 -4.68
C ALA A 382 -10.94 -4.63 -4.38
N SER A 383 -12.03 -5.08 -3.79
CA SER A 383 -12.25 -6.48 -3.42
C SER A 383 -13.73 -6.83 -3.46
N PRO A 384 -14.11 -7.98 -4.04
CA PRO A 384 -15.50 -8.42 -4.08
C PRO A 384 -15.98 -9.09 -2.78
N TYR A 385 -15.07 -9.34 -1.83
CA TYR A 385 -15.36 -10.07 -0.59
C TYR A 385 -16.04 -9.18 0.45
N PRO A 386 -16.74 -9.79 1.44
CA PRO A 386 -17.63 -9.05 2.32
C PRO A 386 -16.96 -7.91 3.07
N LEU A 387 -17.75 -6.85 3.31
CA LEU A 387 -17.36 -5.73 4.15
C LEU A 387 -18.14 -5.76 5.46
N ILE A 388 -17.47 -5.59 6.59
CA ILE A 388 -18.07 -5.51 7.92
C ILE A 388 -18.12 -4.04 8.35
N LEU A 389 -19.34 -3.55 8.71
CA LEU A 389 -19.53 -2.24 9.34
C LEU A 389 -19.56 -2.44 10.86
N SER A 390 -18.50 -2.03 11.53
CA SER A 390 -18.44 -2.05 13.00
C SER A 390 -19.13 -0.79 13.52
N LEU A 391 -20.37 -0.93 14.01
CA LEU A 391 -21.12 0.19 14.57
C LEU A 391 -20.80 0.32 16.07
N GLU A 392 -20.30 1.49 16.46
CA GLU A 392 -20.30 1.96 17.83
C GLU A 392 -21.48 2.93 17.99
N ASN A 393 -22.55 2.45 18.63
CA ASN A 393 -23.85 3.11 18.58
C ASN A 393 -24.18 3.83 19.90
N HIS A 394 -24.26 5.15 19.83
CA HIS A 394 -24.65 6.06 20.92
C HIS A 394 -25.92 6.84 20.58
N CYS A 395 -26.63 6.46 19.52
CA CYS A 395 -27.86 7.14 19.11
C CYS A 395 -29.06 6.77 19.97
N SER A 396 -30.04 7.68 20.05
CA SER A 396 -31.40 7.42 20.52
C SER A 396 -32.08 6.34 19.67
N VAL A 397 -33.11 5.70 20.20
CA VAL A 397 -33.86 4.65 19.49
C VAL A 397 -34.43 5.16 18.18
N GLU A 398 -34.87 6.41 18.16
CA GLU A 398 -35.44 7.09 17.00
C GLU A 398 -34.38 7.25 15.89
N GLN A 399 -33.17 7.70 16.23
CA GLN A 399 -32.11 7.86 15.26
C GLN A 399 -31.47 6.52 14.87
N GLN A 400 -31.50 5.50 15.70
CA GLN A 400 -31.14 4.13 15.30
C GLN A 400 -32.10 3.59 14.23
N ALA A 401 -33.39 3.89 14.30
CA ALA A 401 -34.34 3.53 13.23
C ALA A 401 -34.01 4.26 11.91
N VAL A 402 -33.59 5.52 11.99
CA VAL A 402 -33.12 6.29 10.82
C VAL A 402 -31.84 5.67 10.24
N MET A 403 -30.86 5.26 11.09
CA MET A 403 -29.68 4.52 10.64
C MET A 403 -30.07 3.26 9.86
N ALA A 404 -30.99 2.46 10.39
CA ALA A 404 -31.47 1.24 9.76
C ALA A 404 -32.16 1.53 8.41
N GLN A 405 -32.92 2.63 8.33
CA GLN A 405 -33.55 3.08 7.08
C GLN A 405 -32.50 3.45 6.02
N HIS A 406 -31.48 4.26 6.38
CA HIS A 406 -30.39 4.62 5.46
C HIS A 406 -29.61 3.39 4.99
N LEU A 407 -29.26 2.46 5.89
CA LEU A 407 -28.59 1.22 5.53
C LEU A 407 -29.41 0.40 4.52
N ARG A 408 -30.74 0.26 4.74
CA ARG A 408 -31.63 -0.50 3.85
C ARG A 408 -31.83 0.18 2.50
N SER A 409 -32.04 1.49 2.48
CA SER A 409 -32.37 2.23 1.25
C SER A 409 -31.14 2.42 0.35
N ILE A 410 -29.97 2.72 0.92
CA ILE A 410 -28.74 3.04 0.17
C ILE A 410 -28.02 1.77 -0.26
N LEU A 411 -27.83 0.81 0.64
CA LEU A 411 -27.07 -0.41 0.36
C LEU A 411 -27.88 -1.47 -0.41
N GLY A 412 -29.21 -1.43 -0.29
CA GLY A 412 -30.10 -2.32 -1.05
C GLY A 412 -29.76 -3.80 -0.88
N GLU A 413 -29.53 -4.49 -1.99
CA GLU A 413 -29.19 -5.92 -2.02
C GLU A 413 -27.76 -6.25 -1.53
N LYS A 414 -26.87 -5.26 -1.43
CA LYS A 414 -25.57 -5.46 -0.82
C LYS A 414 -25.66 -5.69 0.70
N LEU A 415 -26.66 -5.13 1.35
CA LEU A 415 -26.87 -5.30 2.80
C LEU A 415 -27.35 -6.72 3.12
N LEU A 416 -26.62 -7.44 3.95
CA LEU A 416 -27.06 -8.73 4.45
C LEU A 416 -28.12 -8.54 5.54
N ARG A 417 -29.37 -8.97 5.27
CA ARG A 417 -30.52 -8.79 6.18
C ARG A 417 -30.99 -10.07 6.83
N LYS A 418 -30.63 -11.22 6.25
CA LYS A 418 -31.05 -12.55 6.71
C LYS A 418 -29.90 -13.52 6.62
N PRO A 419 -29.89 -14.56 7.45
CA PRO A 419 -28.97 -15.69 7.24
C PRO A 419 -29.10 -16.25 5.82
N LEU A 420 -27.99 -16.74 5.29
CA LEU A 420 -27.98 -17.40 3.98
C LEU A 420 -28.64 -18.78 4.08
N ASP A 421 -29.48 -19.11 3.09
CA ASP A 421 -30.17 -20.40 3.06
C ASP A 421 -29.19 -21.56 2.83
N GLY A 422 -29.45 -22.69 3.47
CA GLY A 422 -28.70 -23.92 3.26
C GLY A 422 -27.35 -24.02 3.99
N LEU A 423 -26.99 -23.02 4.81
CA LEU A 423 -25.80 -23.08 5.65
C LEU A 423 -26.09 -23.68 7.02
N ASP A 424 -25.08 -24.34 7.61
CA ASP A 424 -25.15 -24.82 8.98
C ASP A 424 -25.27 -23.63 9.95
N PRO A 425 -26.32 -23.55 10.77
CA PRO A 425 -26.53 -22.45 11.71
C PRO A 425 -25.45 -22.35 12.81
N HIS A 426 -24.64 -23.41 12.98
CA HIS A 426 -23.56 -23.45 13.98
C HIS A 426 -22.20 -22.96 13.44
N THR A 427 -22.08 -22.69 12.15
CA THR A 427 -20.85 -22.22 11.51
C THR A 427 -21.05 -20.85 10.87
N LEU A 428 -19.98 -20.05 10.83
CA LEU A 428 -19.98 -18.80 10.06
C LEU A 428 -19.92 -19.10 8.56
N PRO A 429 -20.59 -18.31 7.72
CA PRO A 429 -20.43 -18.39 6.28
C PRO A 429 -18.98 -18.07 5.86
N SER A 430 -18.64 -18.46 4.65
CA SER A 430 -17.34 -18.16 4.07
C SER A 430 -17.32 -16.77 3.42
N PRO A 431 -16.13 -16.19 3.17
CA PRO A 431 -16.01 -14.99 2.34
C PRO A 431 -16.62 -15.17 0.94
N GLU A 432 -16.53 -16.37 0.35
CA GLU A 432 -17.12 -16.65 -0.97
C GLU A 432 -18.64 -16.64 -0.94
N ASP A 433 -19.28 -17.22 0.11
CA ASP A 433 -20.75 -17.19 0.30
C ASP A 433 -21.28 -15.77 0.47
N LEU A 434 -20.46 -14.89 1.08
CA LEU A 434 -20.79 -13.50 1.38
C LEU A 434 -20.29 -12.51 0.33
N LYS A 435 -19.86 -12.96 -0.83
CA LYS A 435 -19.33 -12.10 -1.89
C LYS A 435 -20.35 -11.03 -2.30
N GLY A 436 -19.90 -9.77 -2.32
CA GLY A 436 -20.76 -8.61 -2.60
C GLY A 436 -21.71 -8.24 -1.46
N LYS A 437 -21.55 -8.79 -0.24
CA LYS A 437 -22.41 -8.49 0.91
C LYS A 437 -21.71 -7.59 1.91
N ILE A 438 -22.51 -6.73 2.55
CA ILE A 438 -22.12 -5.84 3.65
C ILE A 438 -22.82 -6.34 4.91
N LEU A 439 -22.03 -6.62 5.96
CA LEU A 439 -22.49 -7.09 7.26
C LEU A 439 -22.47 -5.96 8.28
N VAL A 440 -23.41 -5.97 9.19
CA VAL A 440 -23.47 -5.03 10.32
C VAL A 440 -23.03 -5.76 11.59
N LYS A 441 -21.96 -5.28 12.23
CA LYS A 441 -21.56 -5.69 13.58
C LYS A 441 -22.16 -4.72 14.60
N GLY A 442 -22.91 -5.24 15.55
CA GLY A 442 -23.54 -4.45 16.59
C GLY A 442 -24.18 -5.30 17.69
N LYS A 443 -24.75 -4.64 18.68
CA LYS A 443 -25.59 -5.30 19.69
C LYS A 443 -26.88 -5.80 19.04
N LYS A 444 -27.43 -6.91 19.54
CA LYS A 444 -28.69 -7.50 19.06
C LYS A 444 -29.59 -7.78 20.26
N GLU A 445 -30.89 -7.44 20.18
CA GLU A 445 -31.87 -7.80 21.17
C GLU A 445 -31.97 -9.33 21.28
N GLN A 446 -32.01 -9.86 22.52
CA GLN A 446 -32.31 -11.26 22.75
C GLN A 446 -33.83 -11.44 22.71
N ALA A 447 -34.31 -12.43 21.94
CA ALA A 447 -35.70 -12.89 22.08
C ALA A 447 -35.91 -13.33 23.53
N VAL A 448 -36.89 -12.72 24.21
CA VAL A 448 -37.20 -13.05 25.60
C VAL A 448 -37.82 -14.46 25.62
N GLU A 449 -36.99 -15.49 25.81
CA GLU A 449 -37.48 -16.74 26.36
C GLU A 449 -37.80 -16.49 27.84
N CYS A 450 -39.06 -16.59 28.20
CA CYS A 450 -39.51 -16.48 29.57
C CYS A 450 -38.88 -17.56 30.44
N SER A 451 -37.75 -17.26 31.07
CA SER A 451 -37.26 -17.98 32.25
C SER A 451 -36.84 -16.95 33.30
N SER A 452 -37.57 -16.97 34.41
CA SER A 452 -37.38 -16.15 35.59
C SER A 452 -35.96 -16.22 36.14
N GLY A 453 -35.34 -15.06 36.33
CA GLY A 453 -34.30 -14.87 37.35
C GLY A 453 -32.94 -14.42 36.87
N SER A 454 -32.70 -13.20 37.20
CA SER A 454 -31.50 -12.42 37.44
C SER A 454 -31.24 -11.30 36.41
N SER A 455 -31.41 -10.09 36.92
CA SER A 455 -31.01 -8.85 36.29
C SER A 455 -29.48 -8.77 36.24
N ASP A 456 -28.89 -9.17 35.10
CA ASP A 456 -27.46 -8.89 34.82
C ASP A 456 -27.33 -7.44 34.34
N ILE A 457 -26.69 -6.64 35.18
CA ILE A 457 -26.26 -5.29 34.88
C ILE A 457 -25.26 -5.38 33.74
N SER A 458 -25.64 -4.96 32.54
CA SER A 458 -24.71 -4.85 31.40
C SER A 458 -23.74 -3.72 31.70
N SER A 459 -22.46 -4.06 31.91
CA SER A 459 -21.38 -3.09 31.87
C SER A 459 -21.28 -2.53 30.44
N SER A 460 -21.45 -1.22 30.31
CA SER A 460 -21.16 -0.46 29.12
C SER A 460 -19.67 -0.58 28.80
N ASP A 461 -19.33 -0.91 27.56
CA ASP A 461 -17.98 -0.69 27.01
C ASP A 461 -17.77 0.84 26.90
N GLU A 462 -17.50 1.50 28.03
CA GLU A 462 -17.07 2.91 28.02
C GLU A 462 -15.55 2.94 28.03
N GLU A 463 -14.97 3.36 26.90
CA GLU A 463 -13.62 3.89 26.85
C GLU A 463 -13.57 5.24 27.58
N ALA A 464 -13.40 5.22 28.90
CA ALA A 464 -13.14 6.42 29.70
C ALA A 464 -12.13 6.12 30.80
N GLU A 465 -10.83 6.18 30.46
CA GLU A 465 -9.78 6.43 31.44
C GLU A 465 -9.02 7.70 31.07
N GLY A 466 -9.48 8.82 31.61
CA GLY A 466 -8.79 10.10 31.60
C GLY A 466 -9.30 10.95 32.78
N GLY A 467 -8.63 10.83 33.92
CA GLY A 467 -9.09 11.27 35.20
C GLY A 467 -9.44 12.75 35.36
N CYS A 468 -10.56 12.99 36.02
CA CYS A 468 -10.70 14.07 37.00
C CYS A 468 -11.80 13.68 38.02
N ARG A 469 -11.40 13.51 39.28
CA ARG A 469 -12.33 13.30 40.39
C ARG A 469 -13.12 14.58 40.64
N SER A 470 -14.44 14.55 40.37
CA SER A 470 -15.37 15.43 41.10
C SER A 470 -16.80 14.86 41.08
N ARG A 471 -17.34 14.73 42.29
CA ARG A 471 -18.73 14.66 42.74
C ARG A 471 -19.66 13.60 42.11
N ARG A 472 -19.96 12.60 42.95
CA ARG A 472 -21.16 11.74 42.86
C ARG A 472 -22.40 12.62 42.72
N GLU A 473 -23.09 12.51 41.62
CA GLU A 473 -24.55 12.68 41.50
C GLU A 473 -25.07 11.44 40.79
N ASP A 474 -26.00 10.77 41.49
CA ASP A 474 -26.70 9.60 41.02
C ASP A 474 -27.50 9.91 39.75
N LYS A 475 -26.94 9.63 38.57
CA LYS A 475 -27.74 9.42 37.36
C LYS A 475 -27.77 7.91 37.10
N LYS A 476 -28.92 7.27 37.35
CA LYS A 476 -29.26 5.97 36.79
C LYS A 476 -28.99 6.04 35.29
N ALA A 477 -27.96 5.35 34.83
CA ALA A 477 -27.73 5.12 33.41
C ALA A 477 -28.95 4.33 32.90
N SER A 478 -29.80 4.98 32.10
CA SER A 478 -30.83 4.29 31.33
C SER A 478 -30.10 3.40 30.35
N ALA A 479 -30.25 2.07 30.47
CA ALA A 479 -29.83 1.14 29.44
C ALA A 479 -30.37 1.66 28.10
N SER A 480 -29.51 2.03 27.16
CA SER A 480 -29.91 2.53 25.85
C SER A 480 -30.70 1.41 25.17
N LYS A 481 -32.02 1.62 25.00
CA LYS A 481 -32.85 0.67 24.29
C LYS A 481 -32.37 0.58 22.85
N LEU A 482 -32.26 -0.63 22.36
CA LEU A 482 -31.84 -0.88 20.97
C LEU A 482 -33.09 -0.80 20.08
N SER A 483 -32.97 -0.16 18.90
CA SER A 483 -34.05 -0.18 17.92
C SER A 483 -34.18 -1.59 17.32
N PRO A 484 -35.41 -2.15 17.24
CA PRO A 484 -35.65 -3.43 16.59
C PRO A 484 -35.15 -3.43 15.14
N GLU A 485 -35.37 -2.33 14.41
CA GLU A 485 -35.01 -2.19 12.99
C GLU A 485 -33.50 -2.29 12.78
N LEU A 486 -32.68 -1.72 13.67
CA LEU A 486 -31.23 -1.81 13.63
C LEU A 486 -30.75 -3.17 14.13
N SER A 487 -31.35 -3.69 15.19
CA SER A 487 -31.06 -5.01 15.77
C SER A 487 -31.24 -6.15 14.75
N GLU A 488 -32.27 -6.10 13.90
CA GLU A 488 -32.50 -7.09 12.83
C GLU A 488 -31.39 -7.17 11.80
N LEU A 489 -30.67 -6.08 11.56
CA LEU A 489 -29.57 -6.04 10.57
C LEU A 489 -28.31 -6.76 11.04
N VAL A 490 -28.20 -7.09 12.32
CA VAL A 490 -27.07 -7.85 12.86
C VAL A 490 -27.34 -9.35 12.67
N VAL A 491 -26.65 -9.97 11.70
CA VAL A 491 -26.90 -11.38 11.31
C VAL A 491 -25.81 -12.31 11.82
N TYR A 492 -24.55 -12.14 11.40
CA TYR A 492 -23.43 -13.04 11.71
C TYR A 492 -22.38 -12.44 12.65
N THR A 493 -22.55 -11.20 13.08
CA THR A 493 -21.54 -10.43 13.81
C THR A 493 -22.16 -9.73 15.02
N ARG A 494 -22.79 -10.54 15.90
CA ARG A 494 -23.41 -10.05 17.14
C ARG A 494 -22.34 -9.72 18.17
N SER A 495 -22.27 -8.46 18.60
CA SER A 495 -21.34 -7.99 19.61
C SER A 495 -21.79 -8.44 21.01
N VAL A 496 -20.92 -9.16 21.72
CA VAL A 496 -21.15 -9.64 23.08
C VAL A 496 -19.97 -9.36 24.00
N SER A 497 -20.19 -9.14 25.27
CA SER A 497 -19.12 -8.99 26.26
C SER A 497 -18.45 -10.34 26.52
N PHE A 498 -17.12 -10.38 26.43
CA PHE A 498 -16.34 -11.58 26.75
C PHE A 498 -16.32 -11.82 28.27
N LYS A 499 -16.69 -13.01 28.69
CA LYS A 499 -16.65 -13.39 30.12
C LYS A 499 -15.53 -14.41 30.39
N SER A 500 -15.51 -15.50 29.64
CA SER A 500 -14.44 -16.53 29.69
C SER A 500 -14.43 -17.37 28.41
N PHE A 501 -13.34 -18.04 28.11
CA PHE A 501 -13.25 -18.98 27.00
C PHE A 501 -14.22 -20.16 27.12
N GLU A 502 -14.51 -20.62 28.34
CA GLU A 502 -15.45 -21.71 28.58
C GLU A 502 -16.91 -21.33 28.24
N GLN A 503 -17.29 -20.11 28.55
CA GLN A 503 -18.61 -19.59 28.19
C GLN A 503 -18.71 -19.31 26.69
N ALA A 504 -17.67 -18.68 26.12
CA ALA A 504 -17.62 -18.40 24.69
C ALA A 504 -17.70 -19.69 23.85
N ALA A 505 -17.06 -20.78 24.28
CA ALA A 505 -17.15 -22.08 23.60
C ALA A 505 -18.56 -22.69 23.55
N LYS A 506 -19.46 -22.24 24.41
CA LYS A 506 -20.90 -22.67 24.44
C LYS A 506 -21.83 -21.72 23.68
N SER A 507 -21.29 -20.55 23.27
CA SER A 507 -22.04 -19.52 22.56
C SER A 507 -22.03 -19.77 21.06
N PRO A 508 -23.00 -19.24 20.30
CA PRO A 508 -23.03 -19.36 18.84
C PRO A 508 -21.77 -18.78 18.18
N ALA A 509 -21.37 -19.33 17.03
CA ALA A 509 -20.27 -18.80 16.23
C ALA A 509 -20.49 -17.36 15.75
N THR A 510 -21.74 -16.93 15.68
CA THR A 510 -22.15 -15.56 15.30
C THR A 510 -21.88 -14.51 16.37
N ASP A 511 -21.53 -14.94 17.62
CA ASP A 511 -21.12 -14.05 18.69
C ASP A 511 -19.65 -13.64 18.49
N MET A 512 -19.37 -12.36 18.65
CA MET A 512 -18.03 -11.84 18.59
C MET A 512 -17.76 -10.87 19.73
N SER A 513 -16.54 -10.88 20.23
CA SER A 513 -16.10 -9.99 21.30
C SER A 513 -15.07 -8.99 20.82
N SER A 514 -15.09 -7.79 21.39
CA SER A 514 -14.06 -6.77 21.18
C SER A 514 -13.17 -6.68 22.40
N PHE A 515 -11.87 -6.51 22.18
CA PHE A 515 -10.87 -6.42 23.24
C PHE A 515 -9.97 -5.19 23.00
N SER A 516 -9.65 -4.48 24.07
CA SER A 516 -8.57 -3.51 24.00
C SER A 516 -7.23 -4.22 23.73
N GLU A 517 -6.25 -3.51 23.17
CA GLU A 517 -4.90 -4.08 22.97
C GLU A 517 -4.33 -4.65 24.26
N SER A 518 -4.56 -3.98 25.42
CA SER A 518 -4.04 -4.41 26.72
C SER A 518 -4.71 -5.71 27.21
N ASP A 519 -6.03 -5.84 27.03
CA ASP A 519 -6.74 -7.06 27.39
C ASP A 519 -6.37 -8.22 26.49
N ALA A 520 -6.21 -7.98 25.19
CA ALA A 520 -5.77 -9.00 24.24
C ALA A 520 -4.36 -9.50 24.58
N LEU A 521 -3.41 -8.60 24.86
CA LEU A 521 -2.05 -8.97 25.26
C LEU A 521 -2.04 -9.79 26.56
N ARG A 522 -2.87 -9.41 27.55
CA ARG A 522 -3.04 -10.19 28.77
C ARG A 522 -3.56 -11.60 28.48
N LEU A 523 -4.61 -11.72 27.67
CA LEU A 523 -5.17 -13.03 27.29
C LEU A 523 -4.17 -13.89 26.50
N ILE A 524 -3.36 -13.30 25.63
CA ILE A 524 -2.31 -13.99 24.88
C ILE A 524 -1.29 -14.57 25.86
N LYS A 525 -0.82 -13.75 26.78
CA LYS A 525 0.20 -14.17 27.76
C LYS A 525 -0.32 -15.25 28.72
N ASP A 526 -1.53 -15.06 29.26
CA ASP A 526 -2.09 -15.92 30.32
C ASP A 526 -2.73 -17.20 29.76
N SER A 527 -3.28 -17.15 28.55
CA SER A 527 -4.12 -18.19 27.96
C SER A 527 -4.04 -18.27 26.44
N GLY A 528 -2.88 -18.05 25.85
CA GLY A 528 -2.68 -17.93 24.41
C GLY A 528 -3.27 -19.07 23.58
N MET A 529 -3.08 -20.32 24.02
CA MET A 529 -3.67 -21.50 23.36
C MET A 529 -5.21 -21.46 23.38
N HIS A 530 -5.84 -21.05 24.48
CA HIS A 530 -7.29 -20.95 24.56
C HIS A 530 -7.82 -19.82 23.70
N PHE A 531 -7.05 -18.73 23.57
CA PHE A 531 -7.42 -17.63 22.70
C PHE A 531 -7.33 -18.03 21.21
N VAL A 532 -6.32 -18.80 20.80
CA VAL A 532 -6.25 -19.37 19.44
C VAL A 532 -7.45 -20.29 19.17
N ARG A 533 -7.81 -21.17 20.13
CA ARG A 533 -9.01 -22.04 20.03
C ARG A 533 -10.28 -21.24 19.89
N HIS A 534 -10.48 -20.22 20.70
CA HIS A 534 -11.61 -19.29 20.59
C HIS A 534 -11.69 -18.69 19.19
N ASN A 535 -10.56 -18.19 18.67
CA ASN A 535 -10.46 -17.56 17.36
C ASN A 535 -10.60 -18.55 16.19
N SER A 536 -10.59 -19.86 16.41
CA SER A 536 -10.91 -20.84 15.35
C SER A 536 -12.40 -20.95 15.07
N HIS A 537 -13.24 -20.43 15.97
CA HIS A 537 -14.69 -20.60 15.92
C HIS A 537 -15.46 -19.29 15.92
N GLN A 538 -15.03 -18.30 16.71
CA GLN A 538 -15.66 -16.99 16.86
C GLN A 538 -14.73 -15.88 16.38
N LEU A 539 -15.32 -14.75 15.96
CA LEU A 539 -14.56 -13.56 15.59
C LEU A 539 -14.15 -12.76 16.83
N SER A 540 -12.93 -12.28 16.84
CA SER A 540 -12.41 -11.32 17.82
C SER A 540 -11.99 -10.04 17.12
N ARG A 541 -12.42 -8.89 17.65
CA ARG A 541 -11.94 -7.57 17.24
C ARG A 541 -11.01 -7.01 18.30
N ILE A 542 -9.84 -6.53 17.87
CA ILE A 542 -8.88 -5.84 18.72
C ILE A 542 -8.82 -4.37 18.28
N TYR A 543 -8.77 -3.47 19.26
CA TYR A 543 -8.70 -2.03 19.02
C TYR A 543 -7.61 -1.37 19.89
N PRO A 544 -7.05 -0.22 19.44
CA PRO A 544 -6.01 0.50 20.17
C PRO A 544 -6.48 0.96 21.55
N SER A 545 -5.55 1.05 22.50
CA SER A 545 -5.82 1.64 23.83
C SER A 545 -6.27 3.10 23.70
N GLY A 546 -7.23 3.54 24.52
CA GLY A 546 -7.66 4.93 24.62
C GLY A 546 -6.55 5.92 24.96
N GLN A 547 -5.39 5.45 25.46
CA GLN A 547 -4.21 6.29 25.70
C GLN A 547 -3.49 6.72 24.40
N ARG A 548 -3.82 6.12 23.25
CA ARG A 548 -3.22 6.44 21.93
C ARG A 548 -3.85 7.69 21.30
N LEU A 549 -3.91 8.77 22.03
CA LEU A 549 -4.57 10.03 21.63
C LEU A 549 -4.04 10.61 20.30
N GLN A 550 -2.79 10.33 19.95
CA GLN A 550 -2.17 10.74 18.67
C GLN A 550 -2.42 9.74 17.54
N SER A 551 -3.37 8.83 17.70
CA SER A 551 -3.70 7.77 16.73
C SER A 551 -2.51 6.85 16.41
N SER A 552 -1.58 6.63 17.35
CA SER A 552 -0.52 5.65 17.16
C SER A 552 -1.09 4.22 17.12
N ASN A 553 -0.35 3.28 16.54
CA ASN A 553 -0.77 1.90 16.40
C ASN A 553 0.00 0.96 17.36
N TYR A 554 -0.68 -0.09 17.81
CA TYR A 554 -0.07 -1.23 18.49
C TYR A 554 0.50 -2.24 17.48
N ASN A 555 1.34 -3.17 17.95
CA ASN A 555 1.91 -4.22 17.10
C ASN A 555 0.82 -5.24 16.69
N PRO A 556 0.39 -5.28 15.43
CA PRO A 556 -0.67 -6.20 15.01
C PRO A 556 -0.23 -7.66 14.95
N GLN A 557 1.08 -7.93 14.84
CA GLN A 557 1.63 -9.28 14.73
C GLN A 557 1.30 -10.14 15.95
N GLU A 558 1.34 -9.56 17.14
CA GLU A 558 1.01 -10.25 18.38
C GLU A 558 -0.43 -10.77 18.38
N MET A 559 -1.37 -9.98 17.83
CA MET A 559 -2.77 -10.34 17.74
C MET A 559 -3.01 -11.41 16.66
N TRP A 560 -2.34 -11.30 15.52
CA TRP A 560 -2.40 -12.34 14.48
C TRP A 560 -1.80 -13.66 14.96
N ASN A 561 -0.75 -13.63 15.78
CA ASN A 561 -0.18 -14.83 16.39
C ASN A 561 -1.18 -15.58 17.26
N ALA A 562 -2.14 -14.89 17.87
CA ALA A 562 -3.24 -15.48 18.63
C ALA A 562 -4.47 -15.81 17.76
N GLY A 563 -4.42 -15.58 16.45
CA GLY A 563 -5.50 -15.89 15.51
C GLY A 563 -6.63 -14.87 15.49
N CYS A 564 -6.46 -13.69 16.10
CA CYS A 564 -7.46 -12.62 16.05
C CYS A 564 -7.67 -12.19 14.58
N GLN A 565 -8.94 -12.09 14.17
CA GLN A 565 -9.31 -11.82 12.79
C GLN A 565 -9.31 -10.33 12.49
N ILE A 566 -10.02 -9.54 13.32
CA ILE A 566 -10.29 -8.12 13.10
C ILE A 566 -9.36 -7.30 13.99
N VAL A 567 -8.12 -7.11 13.51
CA VAL A 567 -7.08 -6.34 14.21
C VAL A 567 -7.15 -4.91 13.66
N ALA A 568 -7.93 -4.07 14.34
CA ALA A 568 -8.25 -2.73 13.88
C ALA A 568 -7.12 -1.74 14.16
N LEU A 569 -6.66 -1.04 13.13
CA LEU A 569 -5.56 -0.08 13.18
C LEU A 569 -5.98 1.30 12.72
N ASN A 570 -5.29 2.32 13.19
CA ASN A 570 -5.43 3.71 12.75
C ASN A 570 -4.74 3.89 11.38
N PHE A 571 -5.50 3.76 10.29
CA PHE A 571 -4.98 3.81 8.91
C PHE A 571 -4.41 5.17 8.53
N GLN A 572 -4.80 6.25 9.22
CA GLN A 572 -4.28 7.59 9.01
C GLN A 572 -2.84 7.78 9.52
N THR A 573 -2.33 6.85 10.34
CA THR A 573 -1.00 6.97 10.97
C THR A 573 -0.03 5.98 10.37
N PRO A 574 0.92 6.43 9.54
CA PRO A 574 1.94 5.57 8.96
C PRO A 574 2.94 5.11 10.02
N GLY A 575 3.71 4.08 9.71
CA GLY A 575 4.79 3.54 10.52
C GLY A 575 4.87 2.03 10.45
N GLU A 576 5.75 1.43 11.27
CA GLU A 576 6.04 0.00 11.28
C GLU A 576 4.77 -0.86 11.34
N GLN A 577 3.81 -0.51 12.18
CA GLN A 577 2.59 -1.29 12.37
C GLN A 577 1.72 -1.32 11.10
N MET A 578 1.64 -0.19 10.39
CA MET A 578 0.95 -0.14 9.10
C MET A 578 1.74 -0.83 7.99
N ASP A 579 3.08 -0.78 8.03
CA ASP A 579 3.92 -1.56 7.12
C ASP A 579 3.67 -3.06 7.27
N LEU A 580 3.58 -3.55 8.53
CA LEU A 580 3.22 -4.95 8.83
C LEU A 580 1.83 -5.29 8.30
N ASN A 581 0.85 -4.40 8.50
CA ASN A 581 -0.51 -4.60 8.01
C ASN A 581 -0.54 -4.67 6.47
N HIS A 582 0.08 -3.72 5.79
CA HIS A 582 0.19 -3.75 4.33
C HIS A 582 0.92 -5.02 3.84
N GLY A 583 1.98 -5.43 4.54
CA GLY A 583 2.71 -6.65 4.25
C GLY A 583 1.85 -7.91 4.39
N ARG A 584 1.11 -8.03 5.49
CA ARG A 584 0.20 -9.18 5.74
C ARG A 584 -0.85 -9.31 4.65
N PHE A 585 -1.50 -8.22 4.29
CA PHE A 585 -2.61 -8.21 3.34
C PHE A 585 -2.19 -7.98 1.87
N ARG A 586 -0.88 -7.95 1.58
CA ARG A 586 -0.35 -7.84 0.21
C ARG A 586 -0.61 -9.09 -0.63
N GLN A 587 -0.61 -10.26 -0.02
CA GLN A 587 -0.90 -11.53 -0.67
C GLN A 587 -2.40 -11.71 -0.91
N ASN A 588 -2.77 -12.82 -1.58
CA ASN A 588 -4.15 -13.18 -1.91
C ASN A 588 -4.89 -12.08 -2.67
N GLY A 589 -4.20 -11.44 -3.63
CA GLY A 589 -4.78 -10.41 -4.48
C GLY A 589 -5.16 -9.12 -3.74
N GLN A 590 -4.59 -8.86 -2.56
CA GLN A 590 -4.96 -7.72 -1.69
C GLN A 590 -6.46 -7.66 -1.39
N CYS A 591 -7.13 -8.83 -1.40
CA CYS A 591 -8.58 -8.89 -1.21
C CYS A 591 -9.05 -8.58 0.21
N GLY A 592 -8.11 -8.38 1.16
CA GLY A 592 -8.38 -8.04 2.55
C GLY A 592 -8.72 -9.22 3.46
N TYR A 593 -8.69 -10.44 2.93
CA TYR A 593 -8.87 -11.70 3.65
C TYR A 593 -7.66 -12.60 3.42
N ILE A 594 -7.02 -13.06 4.50
CA ILE A 594 -5.88 -13.98 4.45
C ILE A 594 -6.23 -15.23 5.26
N LEU A 595 -6.22 -16.38 4.61
CA LEU A 595 -6.50 -17.66 5.25
C LEU A 595 -5.44 -17.93 6.33
N LYS A 596 -5.90 -18.23 7.53
CA LYS A 596 -5.03 -18.59 8.66
C LYS A 596 -4.37 -19.95 8.41
N PRO A 597 -3.18 -20.18 8.96
CA PRO A 597 -2.55 -21.50 8.92
C PRO A 597 -3.48 -22.58 9.49
N PRO A 598 -3.50 -23.80 8.93
CA PRO A 598 -4.41 -24.88 9.34
C PRO A 598 -4.36 -25.21 10.84
N PHE A 599 -3.19 -25.05 11.46
CA PHE A 599 -3.03 -25.30 12.89
C PHE A 599 -3.74 -24.28 13.79
N MET A 600 -4.22 -23.16 13.24
CA MET A 600 -5.01 -22.16 13.97
C MET A 600 -6.51 -22.27 13.71
N CYS A 601 -6.92 -23.08 12.74
CA CYS A 601 -8.32 -23.24 12.33
C CYS A 601 -9.01 -24.41 13.03
N ARG A 602 -8.28 -25.18 13.82
CA ARG A 602 -8.82 -26.38 14.49
C ARG A 602 -9.25 -26.06 15.93
N PRO A 603 -10.46 -26.48 16.36
CA PRO A 603 -10.93 -26.22 17.74
C PRO A 603 -10.13 -26.98 18.81
N ASP A 604 -9.42 -28.06 18.43
CA ASP A 604 -8.55 -28.86 19.30
C ASP A 604 -7.07 -28.46 19.22
N THR A 605 -6.75 -27.36 18.57
CA THR A 605 -5.34 -26.92 18.40
C THR A 605 -4.60 -26.81 19.72
N THR A 606 -3.34 -27.22 19.71
CA THR A 606 -2.39 -27.04 20.81
C THR A 606 -1.37 -25.94 20.51
N PHE A 607 -1.58 -25.18 19.45
CA PHE A 607 -0.71 -24.05 19.13
C PHE A 607 -0.82 -22.97 20.20
N ASN A 608 0.32 -22.54 20.71
CA ASN A 608 0.45 -21.41 21.62
C ASN A 608 1.53 -20.47 21.09
N PRO A 609 1.21 -19.21 20.78
CA PRO A 609 2.16 -18.26 20.23
C PRO A 609 3.36 -17.99 21.16
N GLU A 610 3.18 -18.11 22.48
CA GLU A 610 4.22 -17.90 23.49
C GLU A 610 5.13 -19.13 23.66
N ASN A 611 4.85 -20.26 23.01
CA ASN A 611 5.64 -21.47 23.18
C ASN A 611 6.91 -21.43 22.34
N VAL A 612 8.06 -21.54 23.00
CA VAL A 612 9.41 -21.42 22.40
C VAL A 612 9.91 -22.75 21.81
N GLY A 613 9.26 -23.88 22.08
CA GLY A 613 9.88 -25.19 21.90
C GLY A 613 9.08 -26.22 21.10
N GLY A 614 8.60 -25.93 19.90
CA GLY A 614 7.95 -26.91 19.05
C GLY A 614 6.41 -26.88 19.10
N GLY A 615 5.75 -27.86 18.52
CA GLY A 615 4.28 -27.90 18.44
C GLY A 615 3.75 -27.67 17.02
N PRO A 616 2.43 -27.50 16.88
CA PRO A 616 1.80 -27.27 15.56
C PRO A 616 2.37 -26.02 14.90
N GLY A 617 2.62 -26.08 13.59
CA GLY A 617 3.16 -24.96 12.81
C GLY A 617 4.67 -24.73 12.95
N HIS A 618 5.34 -25.39 13.89
CA HIS A 618 6.78 -25.26 14.09
C HIS A 618 7.56 -26.02 13.01
N ARG A 619 8.00 -25.27 12.00
CA ARG A 619 8.79 -25.77 10.85
C ARG A 619 9.96 -24.83 10.59
N PRO A 620 11.04 -24.93 11.39
CA PRO A 620 12.15 -23.98 11.34
C PRO A 620 12.79 -23.92 9.95
N HIS A 621 13.02 -22.70 9.49
CA HIS A 621 13.76 -22.37 8.27
C HIS A 621 14.87 -21.37 8.59
N LEU A 622 16.00 -21.58 7.95
CA LEU A 622 17.07 -20.58 7.90
C LEU A 622 16.82 -19.66 6.72
N LEU A 623 16.51 -18.41 7.00
CA LEU A 623 16.45 -17.33 6.02
C LEU A 623 17.81 -16.66 5.94
N THR A 624 18.48 -16.75 4.80
CA THR A 624 19.70 -16.00 4.51
C THR A 624 19.37 -14.89 3.52
N VAL A 625 19.60 -13.64 3.91
CA VAL A 625 19.43 -12.46 3.06
C VAL A 625 20.77 -11.76 2.91
N ARG A 626 21.22 -11.63 1.67
CA ARG A 626 22.36 -10.78 1.32
C ARG A 626 21.83 -9.50 0.71
N VAL A 627 22.00 -8.38 1.40
CA VAL A 627 21.68 -7.04 0.89
C VAL A 627 22.88 -6.57 0.07
N ILE A 628 22.71 -6.50 -1.24
CA ILE A 628 23.82 -6.24 -2.18
C ILE A 628 23.94 -4.74 -2.43
N SER A 629 22.87 -4.11 -2.94
CA SER A 629 22.85 -2.70 -3.32
C SER A 629 21.45 -2.11 -3.27
N ALA A 630 21.35 -0.80 -3.44
CA ALA A 630 20.09 -0.13 -3.75
C ALA A 630 20.24 0.74 -4.99
N GLN A 631 19.11 1.18 -5.51
CA GLN A 631 19.03 2.09 -6.65
C GLN A 631 18.01 3.17 -6.40
N GLN A 632 18.41 4.42 -6.69
CA GLN A 632 17.56 5.61 -6.75
C GLN A 632 16.73 5.81 -5.47
N LEU A 633 17.39 5.78 -4.33
CA LEU A 633 16.76 6.11 -3.06
C LEU A 633 16.31 7.58 -3.06
N PRO A 634 15.17 7.91 -2.46
CA PRO A 634 14.66 9.28 -2.44
C PRO A 634 15.45 10.15 -1.48
N LYS A 635 15.35 11.46 -1.68
CA LYS A 635 15.79 12.46 -0.73
C LYS A 635 14.66 12.79 0.24
N PRO A 636 14.87 12.70 1.57
CA PRO A 636 13.77 12.88 2.53
C PRO A 636 13.23 14.30 2.62
N GLN A 637 14.09 15.32 2.40
CA GLN A 637 13.74 16.72 2.54
C GLN A 637 14.15 17.52 1.30
N TRP A 638 13.16 18.10 0.63
CA TRP A 638 13.37 19.02 -0.50
C TRP A 638 14.06 20.33 -0.08
N ASP A 639 14.08 20.66 1.23
CA ASP A 639 14.57 21.92 1.78
C ASP A 639 16.09 21.96 2.01
N LYS A 640 16.78 20.82 1.85
CA LYS A 640 18.24 20.74 1.98
C LYS A 640 18.87 20.28 0.66
N PRO A 641 19.00 21.17 -0.33
CA PRO A 641 19.50 20.79 -1.67
C PRO A 641 20.93 20.23 -1.68
N SER A 642 21.73 20.50 -0.65
CA SER A 642 23.13 20.05 -0.55
C SER A 642 23.34 18.76 0.26
N SER A 643 22.30 18.23 0.92
CA SER A 643 22.42 16.99 1.68
C SER A 643 22.19 15.77 0.79
N ILE A 644 23.14 14.86 0.73
CA ILE A 644 23.02 13.55 0.10
C ILE A 644 22.83 12.53 1.21
N VAL A 645 21.97 11.54 0.97
CA VAL A 645 21.63 10.53 1.98
C VAL A 645 22.78 9.57 2.26
N ASP A 646 22.87 9.14 3.51
CA ASP A 646 23.79 8.11 4.03
C ASP A 646 23.00 6.81 4.32
N PRO A 647 22.57 6.05 3.28
CA PRO A 647 21.59 5.00 3.47
C PRO A 647 22.14 3.77 4.19
N GLN A 648 21.32 3.24 5.10
CA GLN A 648 21.49 1.91 5.71
C GLN A 648 20.19 1.10 5.58
N VAL A 649 20.30 -0.22 5.59
CA VAL A 649 19.18 -1.14 5.38
C VAL A 649 18.99 -2.02 6.62
N TRP A 650 17.79 -2.02 7.15
CA TRP A 650 17.33 -3.00 8.12
C TRP A 650 16.63 -4.15 7.41
N VAL A 651 16.92 -5.36 7.87
CA VAL A 651 16.16 -6.57 7.56
C VAL A 651 15.59 -7.07 8.87
N GLU A 652 14.28 -7.16 8.95
CA GLU A 652 13.54 -7.49 10.16
C GLU A 652 12.64 -8.70 9.90
N VAL A 653 12.54 -9.57 10.89
CA VAL A 653 11.58 -10.67 10.93
C VAL A 653 10.61 -10.41 12.08
N HIS A 654 9.32 -10.38 11.76
CA HIS A 654 8.24 -10.22 12.72
C HIS A 654 7.36 -11.46 12.67
N GLY A 655 7.25 -12.18 13.76
CA GLY A 655 6.53 -13.45 13.86
C GLY A 655 6.06 -13.72 15.29
N VAL A 656 6.03 -14.99 15.67
CA VAL A 656 5.91 -15.35 17.09
C VAL A 656 7.13 -14.84 17.85
N PRO A 657 7.07 -14.66 19.19
CA PRO A 657 8.14 -13.99 19.94
C PRO A 657 9.56 -14.50 19.66
N ILE A 658 9.74 -15.82 19.46
CA ILE A 658 11.05 -16.42 19.16
C ILE A 658 11.59 -16.04 17.76
N ASP A 659 10.72 -15.64 16.84
CA ASP A 659 11.08 -15.32 15.44
C ASP A 659 11.45 -13.85 15.28
N ASN A 660 11.14 -12.99 16.25
CA ASN A 660 11.42 -11.58 16.18
C ASN A 660 12.92 -11.31 16.23
N ASP A 661 13.48 -10.86 15.12
CA ASP A 661 14.91 -10.52 15.01
C ASP A 661 15.09 -9.39 13.98
N LYS A 662 16.08 -8.53 14.18
CA LYS A 662 16.40 -7.44 13.27
C LYS A 662 17.89 -7.21 13.16
N LYS A 663 18.34 -6.99 11.94
CA LYS A 663 19.76 -6.76 11.62
C LYS A 663 19.86 -5.64 10.61
N LYS A 664 20.96 -4.88 10.66
CA LYS A 664 21.19 -3.78 9.73
C LYS A 664 22.56 -3.83 9.08
N THR A 665 22.67 -3.22 7.92
CA THR A 665 23.95 -2.96 7.25
C THR A 665 24.70 -1.82 7.94
N HIS A 666 25.95 -1.59 7.58
CA HIS A 666 26.59 -0.28 7.74
C HIS A 666 25.87 0.75 6.87
N TYR A 667 26.06 2.04 7.12
CA TYR A 667 25.64 3.10 6.22
C TYR A 667 26.67 3.32 5.11
N VAL A 668 26.25 3.87 3.99
CA VAL A 668 27.12 4.26 2.86
C VAL A 668 27.07 5.77 2.75
N GLU A 669 28.21 6.44 2.96
CA GLU A 669 28.26 7.89 2.97
C GLU A 669 27.93 8.49 1.59
N ASN A 670 27.08 9.52 1.56
CA ASN A 670 26.77 10.38 0.43
C ASN A 670 26.45 9.63 -0.88
N ASN A 671 25.64 8.56 -0.80
CA ASN A 671 25.24 7.82 -1.97
C ASN A 671 23.79 7.31 -1.89
N GLY A 672 22.85 8.13 -2.33
CA GLY A 672 21.45 7.71 -2.50
C GLY A 672 21.17 7.02 -3.83
N PHE A 673 22.09 7.13 -4.82
CA PHE A 673 21.80 6.67 -6.17
C PHE A 673 22.03 5.18 -6.38
N ASN A 674 23.19 4.66 -5.95
CA ASN A 674 23.59 3.25 -6.14
C ASN A 674 24.47 2.70 -5.01
N PRO A 675 24.06 2.87 -3.73
CA PRO A 675 24.85 2.40 -2.60
C PRO A 675 25.01 0.87 -2.64
N ARG A 676 26.16 0.38 -2.14
CA ARG A 676 26.49 -1.06 -2.07
C ARG A 676 26.94 -1.42 -0.67
N TRP A 677 26.36 -2.49 -0.13
CA TRP A 677 26.68 -3.00 1.22
C TRP A 677 27.29 -4.39 1.20
N ASP A 678 26.72 -5.27 0.38
CA ASP A 678 27.13 -6.66 0.27
C ASP A 678 27.12 -7.44 1.61
N CYS A 679 26.20 -7.07 2.49
CA CYS A 679 26.05 -7.62 3.82
C CYS A 679 25.11 -8.83 3.82
N THR A 680 25.51 -9.91 4.50
CA THR A 680 24.71 -11.13 4.63
C THR A 680 24.18 -11.29 6.04
N PHE A 681 22.90 -11.57 6.18
CA PHE A 681 22.19 -11.81 7.43
C PHE A 681 21.53 -13.18 7.42
N ASN A 682 21.50 -13.82 8.60
CA ASN A 682 20.85 -15.10 8.81
C ASN A 682 19.80 -14.97 9.92
N PHE A 683 18.62 -15.49 9.68
CA PHE A 683 17.51 -15.53 10.63
C PHE A 683 16.97 -16.96 10.70
N THR A 684 16.71 -17.43 11.92
CA THR A 684 15.98 -18.69 12.09
C THR A 684 14.51 -18.38 12.31
N VAL A 685 13.65 -18.82 11.39
CA VAL A 685 12.20 -18.59 11.46
C VAL A 685 11.52 -19.90 11.80
N HIS A 686 10.91 -19.98 12.98
CA HIS A 686 10.33 -21.21 13.54
C HIS A 686 8.90 -21.46 13.07
N VAL A 687 8.11 -20.38 12.90
CA VAL A 687 6.72 -20.45 12.44
C VAL A 687 6.55 -19.62 11.16
N PRO A 688 7.04 -20.11 10.02
CA PRO A 688 7.11 -19.36 8.77
C PRO A 688 5.74 -18.88 8.24
N ASP A 689 4.66 -19.61 8.55
CA ASP A 689 3.32 -19.24 8.10
C ASP A 689 2.78 -17.95 8.77
N LEU A 690 3.32 -17.57 9.92
CA LEU A 690 2.94 -16.35 10.63
C LEU A 690 3.95 -15.22 10.45
N ALA A 691 5.16 -15.52 10.00
CA ALA A 691 6.24 -14.55 9.90
C ALA A 691 6.07 -13.56 8.75
N LEU A 692 6.44 -12.31 9.00
CA LEU A 692 6.62 -11.25 8.00
C LEU A 692 8.10 -10.89 7.93
N VAL A 693 8.56 -10.53 6.74
CA VAL A 693 9.91 -9.99 6.53
C VAL A 693 9.78 -8.57 6.06
N ARG A 694 10.40 -7.63 6.78
CA ARG A 694 10.41 -6.20 6.46
C ARG A 694 11.81 -5.77 6.08
N PHE A 695 11.93 -5.11 4.94
CA PHE A 695 13.09 -4.37 4.50
C PHE A 695 12.80 -2.89 4.72
N MET A 696 13.62 -2.21 5.48
CA MET A 696 13.46 -0.78 5.73
C MET A 696 14.77 -0.07 5.46
N VAL A 697 14.70 1.03 4.71
CA VAL A 697 15.85 1.86 4.36
C VAL A 697 15.68 3.21 5.03
N GLU A 698 16.73 3.66 5.70
CA GLU A 698 16.77 4.96 6.37
C GLU A 698 18.06 5.71 6.05
N ASP A 699 18.01 7.01 6.14
CA ASP A 699 19.15 7.91 6.11
C ASP A 699 19.79 7.95 7.50
N TYR A 700 21.07 7.71 7.59
CA TYR A 700 21.79 7.75 8.86
C TYR A 700 22.18 9.19 9.20
N ASP A 701 21.66 9.70 10.29
CA ASP A 701 21.95 11.02 10.82
C ASP A 701 22.79 10.95 12.11
N TYR A 702 23.90 11.66 12.14
CA TYR A 702 24.78 11.72 13.33
C TYR A 702 24.18 12.48 14.52
N THR A 703 23.29 13.45 14.23
CA THR A 703 22.86 14.45 15.23
C THR A 703 21.37 14.42 15.49
N SER A 704 20.60 13.72 14.67
CA SER A 704 19.16 13.64 14.76
C SER A 704 18.66 12.19 14.64
N ARG A 705 17.35 12.02 14.66
CA ARG A 705 16.73 10.73 14.36
C ARG A 705 16.89 10.44 12.87
N ASN A 706 17.22 9.20 12.52
CA ASN A 706 17.32 8.77 11.15
C ASN A 706 16.02 9.00 10.38
N ASP A 707 16.15 9.49 9.15
CA ASP A 707 15.02 9.75 8.27
C ASP A 707 14.64 8.50 7.46
N PHE A 708 13.36 8.24 7.35
CA PHE A 708 12.83 7.12 6.56
C PHE A 708 12.98 7.38 5.06
N LEU A 709 13.57 6.43 4.34
CA LEU A 709 13.71 6.49 2.88
C LEU A 709 12.73 5.56 2.14
N GLY A 710 12.43 4.40 2.68
CA GLY A 710 11.50 3.46 2.05
C GLY A 710 11.42 2.13 2.78
N GLN A 711 10.37 1.37 2.51
CA GLN A 711 10.19 0.04 3.10
C GLN A 711 9.53 -0.93 2.14
N CYS A 712 9.65 -2.22 2.44
CA CYS A 712 8.86 -3.28 1.81
C CYS A 712 8.67 -4.41 2.80
N THR A 713 7.42 -4.72 3.11
CA THR A 713 7.05 -5.80 4.01
C THR A 713 6.28 -6.87 3.26
N LEU A 714 6.61 -8.14 3.49
CA LEU A 714 5.92 -9.27 2.86
C LEU A 714 5.89 -10.48 3.76
N PRO A 715 4.89 -11.39 3.57
CA PRO A 715 4.88 -12.68 4.25
C PRO A 715 6.13 -13.49 3.90
N PHE A 716 6.68 -14.18 4.89
CA PHE A 716 7.80 -15.11 4.67
C PHE A 716 7.49 -16.13 3.57
N THR A 717 6.27 -16.64 3.54
CA THR A 717 5.79 -17.61 2.54
C THR A 717 5.63 -17.04 1.13
N SER A 718 5.69 -15.71 0.98
CA SER A 718 5.64 -15.03 -0.31
C SER A 718 7.02 -14.62 -0.84
N LEU A 719 8.09 -14.92 -0.09
CA LEU A 719 9.46 -14.65 -0.52
C LEU A 719 9.88 -15.63 -1.62
N ARG A 720 10.47 -15.11 -2.70
CA ARG A 720 11.17 -15.90 -3.72
C ARG A 720 12.67 -15.93 -3.43
N THR A 721 13.27 -17.09 -3.66
CA THR A 721 14.72 -17.30 -3.54
C THR A 721 15.49 -16.72 -4.73
N GLY A 722 16.83 -16.62 -4.61
CA GLY A 722 17.72 -16.13 -5.66
C GLY A 722 17.98 -14.63 -5.62
N TYR A 723 18.51 -14.10 -6.70
CA TYR A 723 18.79 -12.67 -6.90
C TYR A 723 17.50 -11.93 -7.27
N ARG A 724 17.05 -11.02 -6.41
CA ARG A 724 15.74 -10.36 -6.53
C ARG A 724 15.83 -8.86 -6.29
N HIS A 725 14.87 -8.14 -6.85
CA HIS A 725 14.61 -6.74 -6.51
C HIS A 725 13.48 -6.62 -5.50
N VAL A 726 13.74 -5.86 -4.44
CA VAL A 726 12.76 -5.45 -3.43
C VAL A 726 12.33 -4.03 -3.80
N ARG A 727 11.16 -3.88 -4.40
CA ARG A 727 10.62 -2.56 -4.76
C ARG A 727 10.12 -1.86 -3.50
N LEU A 728 10.63 -0.66 -3.26
CA LEU A 728 10.33 0.09 -2.05
C LEU A 728 8.99 0.83 -2.15
N LEU A 729 8.39 1.03 -1.00
CA LEU A 729 7.15 1.76 -0.78
C LEU A 729 7.42 2.97 0.12
N LYS A 730 6.59 4.00 -0.03
CA LYS A 730 6.55 5.17 0.85
C LYS A 730 5.87 4.82 2.18
N LEU A 731 5.87 5.77 3.12
CA LEU A 731 5.17 5.66 4.41
C LEU A 731 3.66 5.41 4.25
N ASP A 732 3.04 5.92 3.21
CA ASP A 732 1.62 5.73 2.92
C ASP A 732 1.30 4.41 2.18
N GLY A 733 2.31 3.55 1.99
CA GLY A 733 2.18 2.29 1.26
C GLY A 733 2.17 2.43 -0.27
N SER A 734 2.24 3.64 -0.81
CA SER A 734 2.30 3.86 -2.26
C SER A 734 3.70 3.51 -2.81
N SER A 735 3.76 3.21 -4.12
CA SER A 735 5.02 2.85 -4.78
C SER A 735 6.04 3.98 -4.73
N LEU A 736 7.28 3.65 -4.38
CA LEU A 736 8.42 4.55 -4.43
C LEU A 736 9.25 4.34 -5.72
N SER A 737 8.67 3.70 -6.75
CA SER A 737 9.38 3.46 -8.01
C SER A 737 10.09 4.74 -8.51
N PRO A 738 11.36 4.64 -8.94
CA PRO A 738 12.12 3.43 -9.23
C PRO A 738 12.95 2.87 -8.07
N ALA A 739 12.86 3.42 -6.86
CA ALA A 739 13.67 2.99 -5.73
C ALA A 739 13.50 1.50 -5.42
N SER A 740 14.61 0.79 -5.33
CA SER A 740 14.62 -0.65 -5.04
C SER A 740 15.92 -1.09 -4.36
N LEU A 741 15.82 -2.20 -3.60
CA LEU A 741 17.00 -2.95 -3.15
C LEU A 741 17.25 -4.10 -4.11
N PHE A 742 18.53 -4.45 -4.29
CA PHE A 742 18.94 -5.69 -4.92
C PHE A 742 19.49 -6.63 -3.86
N VAL A 743 18.87 -7.80 -3.75
CA VAL A 743 19.15 -8.77 -2.69
C VAL A 743 19.35 -10.17 -3.26
N HIS A 744 20.00 -11.04 -2.48
CA HIS A 744 19.96 -12.48 -2.71
C HIS A 744 19.30 -13.15 -1.51
N VAL A 745 18.27 -13.94 -1.76
CA VAL A 745 17.47 -14.64 -0.75
C VAL A 745 17.71 -16.14 -0.86
N LYS A 746 17.98 -16.79 0.28
CA LYS A 746 18.05 -18.25 0.35
C LYS A 746 17.21 -18.74 1.53
N LEU A 747 16.37 -19.72 1.27
CA LEU A 747 15.56 -20.41 2.28
C LEU A 747 16.02 -21.86 2.40
N THR A 748 16.37 -22.27 3.61
CA THR A 748 16.85 -23.64 3.87
C THR A 748 16.05 -24.22 5.03
N PRO A 749 15.29 -25.32 4.84
CA PRO A 749 14.65 -26.00 5.95
C PRO A 749 15.72 -26.48 6.97
N CYS A 750 15.51 -26.19 8.26
CA CYS A 750 16.35 -26.73 9.30
C CYS A 750 15.99 -28.21 9.51
N GLN A 751 16.96 -29.11 9.38
CA GLN A 751 16.74 -30.52 9.66
C GLN A 751 16.34 -30.69 11.14
N ARG A 752 15.25 -31.41 11.41
CA ARG A 752 14.94 -31.86 12.77
C ARG A 752 16.07 -32.78 13.20
N SER A 753 16.79 -32.42 14.26
CA SER A 753 17.65 -33.38 14.93
C SER A 753 16.78 -34.58 15.32
N PRO A 754 17.18 -35.83 15.01
CA PRO A 754 16.42 -36.97 15.47
C PRO A 754 16.35 -36.87 17.00
N SER A 755 15.13 -36.86 17.53
CA SER A 755 14.88 -36.89 18.97
C SER A 755 15.64 -38.08 19.58
N LYS A 756 16.63 -37.76 20.44
CA LYS A 756 17.23 -38.77 21.31
C LYS A 756 16.21 -39.27 22.30
#